data_4f17f7ef9ca765fb27eabd8c6aadf35c
#
_entry.id   4f17f7ef9ca765fb27eabd8c6aadf35c
#
_cell.length_a   1.000
_cell.length_b   1.000
_cell.length_c   1.000
_cell.angle_alpha   90.00
_cell.angle_beta   90.00
_cell.angle_gamma   90.00
#
_symmetry.space_group_name_H-M   'P 1'
#
loop_
_entity.id
_entity.type
_entity.pdbx_description
1 polymer ?
#
loop_
_entity_poly.entity_id
_entity_poly.type
_entity_poly.pdbx_seq_one_letter_code
_entity_poly.pdbx_strand_id
1 'polypeptide(L)'
;MDKESLAQLIEVSHAVGDDPDFVQAAGGNTSVKSADGRRMAIKASGTALSRMSESEGWVELDVAAVLSILDRTDLPTLPTNEREARVLEHLRSAVVGGNGRPSVESALHTMLERVVIHTHAVAANALNCGPGLKALRELSPPGELPPLWVPYTDPGWCLAAAVRTASKSYQLEHHCLPRVIFMENHGLLVSAADSRTCLALHNQWVSRCESYFAPQAPPVRPASGVDSSWLRKTMVELRQAWREVRGTAPFVRLSDDRELAGAACGEAAEVLAQGALTPDHIVYTGAHAIVAESLEELPAKWKSALAENAPPRLAIVKNTGSFLMAEDPLKLDAAEALAVSAAKIIRLAAGSGGVHNLSPPSADFIIDWEAEHYRAHALDAGLAPLAGKVALVTGAASGLGRSIAHGLVTAGAAGAFCDIDVRGAQATATASSDPRRALAVNMDVTSEESVAAAFDRVLSHWGRVDIVVCAAGIAPAYELTEMPLDKWRLALEINLTGYFLVAREAARIMRAQGDGGAMVMLSSKTGLEASKSNSAYNATKAGELHLMRGWALELGPHGIRVNAVAPGNVFEGSKIWNPEYIKVAARKKGIKPEEVVSYYTSLTALNREIKGSDVAAGIVFLCSDAARCITGQTLVIDSGQVMVR
;
A
#
# COMPACT_ATOMS: atom_id res chain seq x y z
N MET A 1 -21.92 22.36 4.56
CA MET A 1 -20.68 23.17 4.52
C MET A 1 -20.67 24.01 3.27
N ASP A 2 -20.27 25.30 3.33
CA ASP A 2 -20.10 26.11 2.12
C ASP A 2 -18.88 25.66 1.31
N LYS A 3 -18.90 25.97 -0.02
CA LYS A 3 -17.84 25.50 -0.94
C LYS A 3 -16.46 26.07 -0.61
N GLU A 4 -16.38 27.29 -0.10
CA GLU A 4 -15.10 27.94 0.23
C GLU A 4 -14.44 27.25 1.43
N SER A 5 -15.20 27.01 2.50
CA SER A 5 -14.71 26.29 3.68
C SER A 5 -14.29 24.85 3.34
N LEU A 6 -15.02 24.16 2.44
CA LEU A 6 -14.65 22.83 2.00
C LEU A 6 -13.37 22.85 1.14
N ALA A 7 -13.22 23.82 0.24
CA ALA A 7 -11.99 23.98 -0.55
C ALA A 7 -10.78 24.24 0.34
N GLN A 8 -10.91 25.09 1.38
CA GLN A 8 -9.84 25.31 2.37
C GLN A 8 -9.49 24.03 3.14
N LEU A 9 -10.48 23.20 3.51
CA LEU A 9 -10.23 21.92 4.16
C LEU A 9 -9.40 20.98 3.27
N ILE A 10 -9.77 20.86 2.00
CA ILE A 10 -9.04 20.01 1.05
C ILE A 10 -7.62 20.53 0.83
N GLU A 11 -7.46 21.85 0.66
CA GLU A 11 -6.16 22.52 0.50
C GLU A 11 -5.21 22.18 1.66
N VAL A 12 -5.62 22.41 2.90
CA VAL A 12 -4.76 22.14 4.06
C VAL A 12 -4.51 20.65 4.26
N SER A 13 -5.49 19.80 3.91
CA SER A 13 -5.35 18.35 4.02
C SER A 13 -4.30 17.80 3.07
N HIS A 14 -4.34 18.21 1.80
CA HIS A 14 -3.34 17.82 0.81
C HIS A 14 -1.95 18.38 1.15
N ALA A 15 -1.89 19.67 1.52
CA ALA A 15 -0.62 20.32 1.84
C ALA A 15 0.17 19.63 2.97
N VAL A 16 -0.51 19.03 3.95
CA VAL A 16 0.17 18.26 5.01
C VAL A 16 0.13 16.75 4.79
N GLY A 17 -0.87 16.24 4.06
CA GLY A 17 -1.05 14.81 3.82
C GLY A 17 -0.15 14.23 2.73
N ASP A 18 0.40 15.08 1.85
CA ASP A 18 1.32 14.67 0.79
C ASP A 18 2.78 14.54 1.28
N ASP A 19 3.09 15.04 2.48
CA ASP A 19 4.42 14.94 3.08
C ASP A 19 4.47 13.79 4.11
N PRO A 20 5.23 12.71 3.84
CA PRO A 20 5.35 11.57 4.74
C PRO A 20 6.04 11.90 6.07
N ASP A 21 6.76 13.02 6.17
CA ASP A 21 7.36 13.47 7.42
C ASP A 21 6.38 14.29 8.27
N PHE A 22 5.22 14.69 7.72
CA PHE A 22 4.16 15.36 8.47
C PHE A 22 3.07 14.38 8.94
N VAL A 23 2.65 13.47 8.05
CA VAL A 23 1.56 12.52 8.32
C VAL A 23 1.87 11.15 7.73
N GLN A 24 1.66 10.10 8.50
CA GLN A 24 1.84 8.73 8.09
C GLN A 24 0.47 7.99 8.08
N ALA A 25 0.26 7.10 7.13
CA ALA A 25 -0.96 6.29 6.97
C ALA A 25 -2.26 7.13 7.02
N ALA A 26 -3.17 6.83 7.94
CA ALA A 26 -4.39 7.60 8.18
C ALA A 26 -4.30 8.51 9.43
N GLY A 27 -3.08 8.81 9.89
CA GLY A 27 -2.82 9.68 11.02
C GLY A 27 -3.19 11.15 10.76
N GLY A 28 -3.07 11.98 11.79
CA GLY A 28 -3.37 13.40 11.74
C GLY A 28 -4.81 13.73 11.40
N ASN A 29 -5.17 15.01 11.55
CA ASN A 29 -6.50 15.54 11.30
C ASN A 29 -6.44 16.98 10.81
N THR A 30 -7.42 17.37 9.98
CA THR A 30 -7.62 18.74 9.57
C THR A 30 -9.10 19.09 9.68
N SER A 31 -9.39 20.32 10.03
CA SER A 31 -10.78 20.81 10.06
C SER A 31 -10.89 22.28 9.68
N VAL A 32 -12.06 22.66 9.16
CA VAL A 32 -12.43 24.05 8.90
C VAL A 32 -13.85 24.30 9.39
N LYS A 33 -14.04 25.36 10.18
CA LYS A 33 -15.37 25.80 10.61
C LYS A 33 -16.01 26.71 9.57
N SER A 34 -17.33 26.68 9.49
CA SER A 34 -18.12 27.67 8.74
C SER A 34 -17.86 29.10 9.24
N ALA A 35 -18.19 30.11 8.42
CA ALA A 35 -17.96 31.49 8.77
C ALA A 35 -18.69 31.94 10.05
N ASP A 36 -19.84 31.34 10.36
CA ASP A 36 -20.61 31.58 11.59
C ASP A 36 -20.16 30.72 12.79
N GLY A 37 -19.18 29.81 12.59
CA GLY A 37 -18.64 28.93 13.61
C GLY A 37 -19.56 27.79 14.06
N ARG A 38 -20.75 27.64 13.47
CA ARG A 38 -21.75 26.65 13.92
C ARG A 38 -21.50 25.27 13.38
N ARG A 39 -20.86 25.14 12.23
CA ARG A 39 -20.55 23.90 11.54
C ARG A 39 -19.06 23.73 11.41
N MET A 40 -18.60 22.48 11.40
CA MET A 40 -17.19 22.13 11.19
C MET A 40 -17.10 20.94 10.25
N ALA A 41 -16.40 21.10 9.14
CA ALA A 41 -15.96 19.96 8.34
C ALA A 41 -14.62 19.48 8.88
N ILE A 42 -14.51 18.17 9.10
CA ILE A 42 -13.31 17.51 9.63
C ILE A 42 -13.06 16.20 8.87
N LYS A 43 -11.79 15.81 8.77
CA LYS A 43 -11.40 14.51 8.18
C LYS A 43 -12.18 13.36 8.81
N ALA A 44 -12.71 12.46 7.98
CA ALA A 44 -13.33 11.22 8.44
C ALA A 44 -12.26 10.23 8.94
N SER A 45 -12.58 9.50 10.01
CA SER A 45 -11.70 8.46 10.57
C SER A 45 -11.37 7.39 9.54
N GLY A 46 -10.10 6.99 9.46
CA GLY A 46 -9.60 5.98 8.52
C GLY A 46 -9.30 6.48 7.10
N THR A 47 -9.54 7.77 6.82
CA THR A 47 -9.17 8.39 5.53
C THR A 47 -7.77 9.03 5.62
N ALA A 48 -6.93 8.85 4.59
CA ALA A 48 -5.68 9.60 4.48
C ALA A 48 -5.96 11.05 4.05
N LEU A 49 -5.25 12.03 4.61
CA LEU A 49 -5.43 13.46 4.31
C LEU A 49 -5.21 13.77 2.81
N SER A 50 -4.24 13.13 2.17
CA SER A 50 -3.95 13.27 0.74
C SER A 50 -5.05 12.73 -0.19
N ARG A 51 -6.05 12.02 0.33
CA ARG A 51 -7.15 11.42 -0.45
C ARG A 51 -8.48 12.15 -0.30
N MET A 52 -8.52 13.22 0.47
CA MET A 52 -9.74 14.00 0.64
C MET A 52 -10.14 14.69 -0.66
N SER A 53 -11.43 14.71 -0.95
CA SER A 53 -12.02 15.35 -2.13
C SER A 53 -13.31 16.09 -1.77
N GLU A 54 -13.90 16.81 -2.72
CA GLU A 54 -15.18 17.49 -2.50
C GLU A 54 -16.32 16.54 -2.10
N SER A 55 -16.25 15.27 -2.53
CA SER A 55 -17.29 14.25 -2.29
C SER A 55 -16.97 13.25 -1.20
N GLU A 56 -15.69 13.11 -0.79
CA GLU A 56 -15.26 12.00 0.07
C GLU A 56 -14.20 12.41 1.08
N GLY A 57 -14.16 11.68 2.19
CA GLY A 57 -13.08 11.74 3.19
C GLY A 57 -13.32 12.71 4.33
N TRP A 58 -14.49 13.33 4.44
CA TRP A 58 -14.84 14.28 5.50
C TRP A 58 -16.27 14.12 6.00
N VAL A 59 -16.51 14.62 7.20
CA VAL A 59 -17.84 14.73 7.81
C VAL A 59 -18.09 16.17 8.26
N GLU A 60 -19.36 16.59 8.23
CA GLU A 60 -19.81 17.88 8.77
C GLU A 60 -20.47 17.67 10.12
N LEU A 61 -20.02 18.41 11.12
CA LEU A 61 -20.45 18.30 12.51
C LEU A 61 -21.10 19.60 12.99
N ASP A 62 -22.08 19.49 13.88
CA ASP A 62 -22.59 20.59 14.68
C ASP A 62 -21.61 20.90 15.83
N VAL A 63 -21.01 22.07 15.82
CA VAL A 63 -19.97 22.48 16.78
C VAL A 63 -20.47 22.48 18.21
N ALA A 64 -21.69 23.00 18.46
CA ALA A 64 -22.26 23.07 19.81
C ALA A 64 -22.57 21.65 20.35
N ALA A 65 -23.09 20.77 19.48
CA ALA A 65 -23.32 19.37 19.83
C ALA A 65 -22.02 18.67 20.22
N VAL A 66 -20.95 18.82 19.41
CA VAL A 66 -19.64 18.23 19.74
C VAL A 66 -19.07 18.78 21.05
N LEU A 67 -19.11 20.10 21.27
CA LEU A 67 -18.58 20.73 22.50
C LEU A 67 -19.29 20.23 23.76
N SER A 68 -20.61 19.97 23.69
CA SER A 68 -21.38 19.52 24.84
C SER A 68 -20.91 18.21 25.47
N ILE A 69 -20.12 17.38 24.71
CA ILE A 69 -19.53 16.15 25.25
C ILE A 69 -18.52 16.44 26.37
N LEU A 70 -17.85 17.60 26.32
CA LEU A 70 -16.86 17.99 27.31
C LEU A 70 -17.51 18.55 28.59
N ASP A 71 -18.81 18.85 28.58
CA ASP A 71 -19.56 19.32 29.76
C ASP A 71 -20.23 18.16 30.52
N ARG A 72 -20.13 16.95 30.01
CA ARG A 72 -20.69 15.76 30.64
C ARG A 72 -19.91 15.37 31.89
N THR A 73 -20.60 15.33 33.03
CA THR A 73 -20.00 15.01 34.35
C THR A 73 -19.97 13.53 34.65
N ASP A 74 -20.73 12.71 33.92
CA ASP A 74 -20.76 11.26 34.06
C ASP A 74 -19.56 10.54 33.40
N LEU A 75 -19.03 11.07 32.29
CA LEU A 75 -17.98 10.43 31.50
C LEU A 75 -16.69 10.12 32.30
N PRO A 76 -16.17 11.01 33.18
CA PRO A 76 -14.97 10.71 33.96
C PRO A 76 -15.10 9.52 34.91
N THR A 77 -16.33 9.16 35.29
CA THR A 77 -16.60 8.09 36.24
C THR A 77 -16.83 6.73 35.59
N LEU A 78 -16.95 6.67 34.27
CA LEU A 78 -17.21 5.45 33.53
C LEU A 78 -15.92 4.66 33.28
N PRO A 79 -16.02 3.33 33.17
CA PRO A 79 -14.98 2.51 32.58
C PRO A 79 -14.60 3.01 31.19
N THR A 80 -13.32 2.92 30.83
CA THR A 80 -12.77 3.46 29.59
C THR A 80 -13.57 3.07 28.35
N ASN A 81 -13.82 1.78 28.14
CA ASN A 81 -14.52 1.30 26.94
C ASN A 81 -15.97 1.83 26.87
N GLU A 82 -16.67 1.93 28.00
CA GLU A 82 -18.02 2.48 28.05
C GLU A 82 -18.01 4.00 27.79
N ARG A 83 -17.04 4.73 28.35
CA ARG A 83 -16.84 6.15 28.10
C ARG A 83 -16.64 6.42 26.62
N GLU A 84 -15.66 5.75 26.01
CA GLU A 84 -15.32 5.99 24.60
C GLU A 84 -16.44 5.56 23.64
N ALA A 85 -17.18 4.51 23.97
CA ALA A 85 -18.40 4.12 23.21
C ALA A 85 -19.47 5.22 23.25
N ARG A 86 -19.73 5.81 24.42
CA ARG A 86 -20.69 6.94 24.57
C ARG A 86 -20.21 8.20 23.86
N VAL A 87 -18.90 8.47 23.91
CA VAL A 87 -18.31 9.59 23.17
C VAL A 87 -18.51 9.43 21.67
N LEU A 88 -18.24 8.25 21.15
CA LEU A 88 -18.44 7.95 19.73
C LEU A 88 -19.91 8.07 19.31
N GLU A 89 -20.85 7.55 20.11
CA GLU A 89 -22.30 7.68 19.86
C GLU A 89 -22.71 9.16 19.80
N HIS A 90 -22.21 9.95 20.75
CA HIS A 90 -22.45 11.39 20.77
C HIS A 90 -21.89 12.11 19.53
N LEU A 91 -20.65 11.81 19.14
CA LEU A 91 -20.05 12.37 17.92
C LEU A 91 -20.82 11.97 16.66
N ARG A 92 -21.31 10.73 16.57
CA ARG A 92 -22.19 10.29 15.47
C ARG A 92 -23.50 11.06 15.42
N SER A 93 -24.11 11.35 16.58
CA SER A 93 -25.33 12.16 16.64
C SER A 93 -25.12 13.61 16.24
N ALA A 94 -23.90 14.14 16.33
CA ALA A 94 -23.54 15.48 15.93
C ALA A 94 -23.26 15.61 14.41
N VAL A 95 -23.23 14.50 13.64
CA VAL A 95 -23.01 14.52 12.19
C VAL A 95 -24.26 15.08 11.50
N VAL A 96 -24.05 16.06 10.64
CA VAL A 96 -25.12 16.75 9.88
C VAL A 96 -24.91 16.67 8.37
N GLY A 97 -23.76 16.17 7.91
CA GLY A 97 -23.44 16.01 6.48
C GLY A 97 -22.10 15.32 6.24
N GLY A 98 -21.76 15.13 4.98
CA GLY A 98 -20.55 14.40 4.57
C GLY A 98 -20.71 12.88 4.65
N ASN A 99 -19.61 12.15 4.42
CA ASN A 99 -19.59 10.70 4.39
C ASN A 99 -18.46 10.14 5.28
N GLY A 100 -18.81 9.22 6.16
CA GLY A 100 -17.83 8.51 6.98
C GLY A 100 -18.08 8.59 8.49
N ARG A 101 -17.14 8.05 9.25
CA ARG A 101 -17.15 8.07 10.71
C ARG A 101 -16.47 9.34 11.21
N PRO A 102 -17.05 10.10 12.16
CA PRO A 102 -16.38 11.28 12.73
C PRO A 102 -15.09 10.86 13.45
N SER A 103 -14.07 11.73 13.40
CA SER A 103 -12.85 11.54 14.17
C SER A 103 -13.14 11.62 15.67
N VAL A 104 -12.51 10.77 16.46
CA VAL A 104 -12.56 10.80 17.93
C VAL A 104 -11.95 12.08 18.49
N GLU A 105 -11.12 12.77 17.71
CA GLU A 105 -10.47 14.04 18.05
C GLU A 105 -11.31 15.28 17.68
N SER A 106 -12.53 15.10 17.18
CA SER A 106 -13.39 16.23 16.77
C SER A 106 -13.58 17.29 17.85
N ALA A 107 -13.61 16.88 19.14
CA ALA A 107 -13.74 17.80 20.25
C ALA A 107 -12.52 18.73 20.43
N LEU A 108 -11.31 18.25 20.12
CA LEU A 108 -10.09 19.09 20.12
C LEU A 108 -10.22 20.25 19.14
N HIS A 109 -10.67 19.95 17.91
CA HIS A 109 -10.77 20.92 16.83
C HIS A 109 -11.84 21.99 17.09
N THR A 110 -12.94 21.63 17.76
CA THR A 110 -14.04 22.59 18.03
C THR A 110 -13.64 23.72 18.95
N MET A 111 -12.66 23.52 19.86
CA MET A 111 -12.24 24.48 20.88
C MET A 111 -11.28 25.56 20.36
N LEU A 112 -10.76 25.42 19.15
CA LEU A 112 -9.68 26.23 18.60
C LEU A 112 -10.20 27.20 17.52
N GLU A 113 -9.30 27.89 16.82
CA GLU A 113 -9.65 28.82 15.76
C GLU A 113 -10.34 28.16 14.57
N ARG A 114 -10.65 28.90 13.50
CA ARG A 114 -11.47 28.44 12.38
C ARG A 114 -10.86 27.28 11.61
N VAL A 115 -9.56 27.34 11.31
CA VAL A 115 -8.79 26.31 10.61
C VAL A 115 -7.88 25.63 11.61
N VAL A 116 -7.91 24.30 11.62
CA VAL A 116 -7.07 23.49 12.52
C VAL A 116 -6.34 22.42 11.72
N ILE A 117 -5.03 22.32 11.95
CA ILE A 117 -4.15 21.29 11.42
C ILE A 117 -3.57 20.52 12.60
N HIS A 118 -3.80 19.22 12.64
CA HIS A 118 -3.17 18.29 13.57
C HIS A 118 -2.34 17.28 12.77
N THR A 119 -1.02 17.22 13.06
CA THR A 119 -0.07 16.33 12.40
C THR A 119 0.77 15.56 13.41
N HIS A 120 1.30 14.43 12.97
CA HIS A 120 2.30 13.64 13.69
C HIS A 120 3.69 13.88 13.11
N ALA A 121 4.01 15.15 12.82
CA ALA A 121 5.24 15.54 12.15
C ALA A 121 6.47 15.01 12.89
N VAL A 122 7.35 14.32 12.15
CA VAL A 122 8.53 13.60 12.68
C VAL A 122 9.40 14.49 13.55
N ALA A 123 9.72 15.71 13.10
CA ALA A 123 10.55 16.65 13.85
C ALA A 123 9.85 17.17 15.12
N ALA A 124 8.53 17.40 15.07
CA ALA A 124 7.74 17.77 16.24
C ALA A 124 7.65 16.60 17.23
N ASN A 125 7.51 15.37 16.72
CA ASN A 125 7.47 14.18 17.58
C ASN A 125 8.85 13.82 18.15
N ALA A 126 9.96 14.19 17.50
CA ALA A 126 11.28 14.12 18.13
C ALA A 126 11.36 15.00 19.39
N LEU A 127 10.65 16.14 19.40
CA LEU A 127 10.51 16.98 20.59
C LEU A 127 9.53 16.37 21.59
N ASN A 128 8.33 15.95 21.12
CA ASN A 128 7.24 15.43 21.95
C ASN A 128 7.61 14.12 22.68
N CYS A 129 8.36 13.25 22.04
CA CYS A 129 8.82 11.98 22.61
C CYS A 129 10.20 12.08 23.29
N GLY A 130 10.88 13.23 23.16
CA GLY A 130 12.25 13.43 23.60
C GLY A 130 12.40 14.53 24.66
N PRO A 131 13.15 15.61 24.37
CA PRO A 131 13.48 16.65 25.35
C PRO A 131 12.28 17.50 25.83
N GLY A 132 11.14 17.41 25.14
CA GLY A 132 9.85 17.95 25.56
C GLY A 132 9.84 19.44 25.86
N LEU A 133 9.18 19.83 26.94
CA LEU A 133 8.97 21.22 27.35
C LEU A 133 10.29 22.00 27.51
N LYS A 134 11.41 21.36 27.85
CA LYS A 134 12.71 22.03 27.95
C LYS A 134 13.13 22.58 26.58
N ALA A 135 13.17 21.73 25.57
CA ALA A 135 13.55 22.14 24.21
C ALA A 135 12.52 23.11 23.61
N LEU A 136 11.22 22.93 23.91
CA LEU A 136 10.18 23.84 23.44
C LEU A 136 10.40 25.28 23.92
N ARG A 137 10.86 25.47 25.16
CA ARG A 137 11.22 26.80 25.71
C ARG A 137 12.42 27.40 24.98
N GLU A 138 13.42 26.58 24.62
CA GLU A 138 14.60 27.03 23.88
C GLU A 138 14.24 27.45 22.43
N LEU A 139 13.24 26.78 21.84
CA LEU A 139 12.74 27.05 20.48
C LEU A 139 11.78 28.25 20.40
N SER A 140 11.28 28.73 21.54
CA SER A 140 10.31 29.81 21.60
C SER A 140 11.03 31.16 21.59
N PRO A 141 10.88 31.99 20.53
CA PRO A 141 11.56 33.27 20.47
C PRO A 141 11.08 34.22 21.58
N PRO A 142 11.95 35.05 22.14
CA PRO A 142 11.56 36.08 23.07
C PRO A 142 10.53 37.07 22.45
N GLY A 143 9.43 37.26 23.15
CA GLY A 143 8.37 38.19 22.70
C GLY A 143 7.30 37.58 21.80
N GLU A 144 7.45 36.32 21.37
CA GLU A 144 6.33 35.54 20.78
C GLU A 144 5.50 34.88 21.88
N LEU A 145 4.21 34.66 21.61
CA LEU A 145 3.36 33.84 22.47
C LEU A 145 3.90 32.41 22.51
N PRO A 146 4.13 31.85 23.72
CA PRO A 146 4.70 30.50 23.81
C PRO A 146 3.68 29.46 23.31
N PRO A 147 4.13 28.36 22.67
CA PRO A 147 3.27 27.22 22.41
C PRO A 147 2.75 26.61 23.72
N LEU A 148 1.54 26.07 23.69
CA LEU A 148 1.00 25.29 24.80
C LEU A 148 1.62 23.90 24.77
N TRP A 149 2.14 23.43 25.91
CA TRP A 149 2.55 22.05 26.15
C TRP A 149 1.46 21.30 26.90
N VAL A 150 1.06 20.13 26.38
CA VAL A 150 0.13 19.22 27.05
C VAL A 150 0.86 17.91 27.36
N PRO A 151 1.00 17.54 28.63
CA PRO A 151 1.58 16.24 29.02
C PRO A 151 0.78 15.08 28.44
N TYR A 152 1.44 13.92 28.30
CA TYR A 152 0.79 12.74 27.74
C TYR A 152 -0.55 12.45 28.43
N THR A 153 -1.54 12.26 27.62
CA THR A 153 -2.89 11.88 28.02
C THR A 153 -3.46 10.98 26.94
N ASP A 154 -4.11 9.88 27.34
CA ASP A 154 -4.70 8.94 26.40
C ASP A 154 -5.63 9.67 25.41
N PRO A 155 -5.52 9.36 24.10
CA PRO A 155 -6.29 10.05 23.06
C PRO A 155 -7.81 9.85 23.24
N GLY A 156 -8.61 10.63 22.50
CA GLY A 156 -10.05 10.65 22.63
C GLY A 156 -10.54 11.68 23.65
N TRP A 157 -11.53 11.31 24.46
CA TRP A 157 -12.16 12.27 25.38
C TRP A 157 -11.18 12.82 26.43
N CYS A 158 -10.30 12.00 26.98
CA CYS A 158 -9.33 12.40 28.01
C CYS A 158 -8.40 13.51 27.49
N LEU A 159 -7.84 13.33 26.29
CA LEU A 159 -6.98 14.32 25.67
C LEU A 159 -7.74 15.62 25.38
N ALA A 160 -8.97 15.54 24.87
CA ALA A 160 -9.79 16.73 24.62
C ALA A 160 -10.09 17.51 25.92
N ALA A 161 -10.38 16.84 27.03
CA ALA A 161 -10.59 17.44 28.33
C ALA A 161 -9.31 18.09 28.90
N ALA A 162 -8.15 17.43 28.72
CA ALA A 162 -6.85 17.97 29.13
C ALA A 162 -6.49 19.25 28.34
N VAL A 163 -6.62 19.21 27.01
CA VAL A 163 -6.39 20.36 26.13
C VAL A 163 -7.33 21.51 26.49
N ARG A 164 -8.63 21.23 26.75
CA ARG A 164 -9.59 22.26 27.19
C ARG A 164 -9.14 22.96 28.48
N THR A 165 -8.69 22.17 29.47
CA THR A 165 -8.25 22.70 30.75
C THR A 165 -6.99 23.55 30.59
N ALA A 166 -5.99 23.04 29.86
CA ALA A 166 -4.75 23.76 29.60
C ALA A 166 -4.97 25.04 28.77
N SER A 167 -5.85 24.99 27.76
CA SER A 167 -6.20 26.15 26.93
C SER A 167 -6.93 27.24 27.72
N LYS A 168 -7.77 26.90 28.70
CA LYS A 168 -8.39 27.87 29.61
C LYS A 168 -7.35 28.58 30.47
N SER A 169 -6.39 27.82 31.05
CA SER A 169 -5.30 28.40 31.83
C SER A 169 -4.42 29.33 30.96
N TYR A 170 -4.09 28.90 29.74
CA TYR A 170 -3.35 29.71 28.77
C TYR A 170 -4.10 31.02 28.41
N GLN A 171 -5.42 30.93 28.20
CA GLN A 171 -6.23 32.10 27.89
C GLN A 171 -6.33 33.11 29.04
N LEU A 172 -6.34 32.64 30.30
CA LEU A 172 -6.28 33.51 31.47
C LEU A 172 -4.95 34.26 31.57
N GLU A 173 -3.84 33.58 31.21
CA GLU A 173 -2.49 34.14 31.29
C GLU A 173 -2.18 35.10 30.11
N HIS A 174 -2.55 34.69 28.89
CA HIS A 174 -2.12 35.36 27.66
C HIS A 174 -3.24 36.16 26.96
N HIS A 175 -4.48 36.13 27.47
CA HIS A 175 -5.66 36.79 26.93
C HIS A 175 -6.06 36.40 25.51
N CYS A 176 -5.60 35.22 25.02
CA CYS A 176 -5.91 34.65 23.70
C CYS A 176 -5.89 33.11 23.75
N LEU A 177 -6.47 32.47 22.74
CA LEU A 177 -6.36 31.00 22.58
C LEU A 177 -4.95 30.60 22.15
N PRO A 178 -4.46 29.41 22.58
CA PRO A 178 -3.21 28.87 22.06
C PRO A 178 -3.36 28.53 20.58
N ARG A 179 -2.47 29.05 19.74
CA ARG A 179 -2.45 28.76 18.29
C ARG A 179 -1.58 27.57 17.93
N VAL A 180 -0.68 27.20 18.82
CA VAL A 180 0.26 26.08 18.66
C VAL A 180 0.24 25.25 19.94
N ILE A 181 -0.02 23.96 19.82
CA ILE A 181 -0.10 23.01 20.93
C ILE A 181 0.79 21.82 20.62
N PHE A 182 1.76 21.56 21.46
CA PHE A 182 2.56 20.33 21.44
C PHE A 182 1.98 19.35 22.46
N MET A 183 1.72 18.12 22.04
CA MET A 183 1.17 17.05 22.86
C MET A 183 2.22 15.94 23.02
N GLU A 184 2.63 15.71 24.26
CA GLU A 184 3.65 14.70 24.60
C GLU A 184 3.28 13.32 24.04
N ASN A 185 4.23 12.62 23.40
CA ASN A 185 4.06 11.31 22.77
C ASN A 185 2.85 11.20 21.82
N HIS A 186 2.44 12.32 21.19
CA HIS A 186 1.27 12.34 20.31
C HIS A 186 1.52 13.12 19.02
N GLY A 187 1.53 14.45 19.06
CA GLY A 187 1.65 15.25 17.85
C GLY A 187 1.66 16.75 18.06
N LEU A 188 1.58 17.46 16.95
CA LEU A 188 1.51 18.92 16.85
C LEU A 188 0.12 19.34 16.36
N LEU A 189 -0.50 20.32 17.05
CA LEU A 189 -1.76 20.89 16.66
C LEU A 189 -1.60 22.40 16.50
N VAL A 190 -2.03 22.92 15.35
CA VAL A 190 -1.94 24.35 14.99
C VAL A 190 -3.29 24.87 14.55
N SER A 191 -3.65 26.09 14.95
CA SER A 191 -4.89 26.71 14.53
C SER A 191 -4.72 28.18 14.14
N ALA A 192 -5.55 28.64 13.21
CA ALA A 192 -5.59 30.01 12.75
C ALA A 192 -6.96 30.40 12.15
N ALA A 193 -7.15 31.71 11.90
CA ALA A 193 -8.37 32.21 11.28
C ALA A 193 -8.53 31.78 9.80
N ASP A 194 -7.45 31.48 9.08
CA ASP A 194 -7.43 31.10 7.67
C ASP A 194 -6.39 30.02 7.35
N SER A 195 -6.54 29.35 6.19
CA SER A 195 -5.71 28.22 5.76
C SER A 195 -4.25 28.60 5.57
N ARG A 196 -3.98 29.75 4.94
CA ARG A 196 -2.62 30.23 4.66
C ARG A 196 -1.82 30.46 5.94
N THR A 197 -2.44 31.18 6.89
CA THR A 197 -1.82 31.48 8.19
C THR A 197 -1.60 30.20 8.99
N CYS A 198 -2.56 29.26 8.95
CA CYS A 198 -2.45 27.99 9.65
C CYS A 198 -1.30 27.12 9.10
N LEU A 199 -1.20 26.96 7.78
CA LEU A 199 -0.11 26.25 7.11
C LEU A 199 1.25 26.92 7.36
N ALA A 200 1.33 28.24 7.26
CA ALA A 200 2.58 28.97 7.51
C ALA A 200 3.06 28.76 8.95
N LEU A 201 2.16 28.79 9.92
CA LEU A 201 2.49 28.59 11.33
C LEU A 201 2.90 27.13 11.62
N HIS A 202 2.21 26.14 11.01
CA HIS A 202 2.57 24.73 11.09
C HIS A 202 3.99 24.52 10.56
N ASN A 203 4.28 24.94 9.34
CA ASN A 203 5.58 24.76 8.70
C ASN A 203 6.70 25.49 9.47
N GLN A 204 6.41 26.67 10.01
CA GLN A 204 7.35 27.43 10.84
C GLN A 204 7.80 26.61 12.07
N TRP A 205 6.84 25.99 12.79
CA TRP A 205 7.17 25.22 13.99
C TRP A 205 7.84 23.88 13.66
N VAL A 206 7.43 23.20 12.59
CA VAL A 206 8.14 22.00 12.14
C VAL A 206 9.58 22.34 11.77
N SER A 207 9.81 23.41 10.98
CA SER A 207 11.16 23.84 10.61
C SER A 207 12.02 24.27 11.80
N ARG A 208 11.44 24.87 12.84
CA ARG A 208 12.15 25.15 14.10
C ARG A 208 12.63 23.86 14.77
N CYS A 209 11.76 22.83 14.85
CA CYS A 209 12.13 21.53 15.38
C CYS A 209 13.23 20.85 14.53
N GLU A 210 13.10 20.86 13.21
CA GLU A 210 14.12 20.33 12.30
C GLU A 210 15.49 21.00 12.53
N SER A 211 15.51 22.33 12.58
CA SER A 211 16.72 23.12 12.80
C SER A 211 17.37 22.87 14.17
N TYR A 212 16.59 22.53 15.18
CA TYR A 212 17.07 22.17 16.51
C TYR A 212 17.78 20.80 16.51
N PHE A 213 17.19 19.80 15.86
CA PHE A 213 17.68 18.44 15.91
C PHE A 213 18.75 18.13 14.84
N ALA A 214 18.68 18.73 13.65
CA ALA A 214 19.55 18.40 12.53
C ALA A 214 21.06 18.43 12.86
N PRO A 215 21.61 19.41 13.63
CA PRO A 215 23.05 19.45 13.95
C PRO A 215 23.49 18.33 14.91
N GLN A 216 22.58 17.73 15.63
CA GLN A 216 22.83 16.75 16.70
C GLN A 216 22.50 15.32 16.27
N ALA A 217 21.78 15.16 15.13
CA ALA A 217 21.35 13.85 14.65
C ALA A 217 22.54 13.05 14.10
N PRO A 218 22.75 11.80 14.55
CA PRO A 218 23.80 10.95 13.98
C PRO A 218 23.50 10.61 12.52
N PRO A 219 24.54 10.35 11.70
CA PRO A 219 24.35 9.93 10.31
C PRO A 219 23.72 8.54 10.27
N VAL A 220 22.91 8.32 9.23
CA VAL A 220 22.33 7.00 8.95
C VAL A 220 23.45 6.03 8.52
N ARG A 221 23.57 4.89 9.18
CA ARG A 221 24.51 3.83 8.83
C ARG A 221 23.84 2.82 7.89
N PRO A 222 24.45 2.42 6.77
CA PRO A 222 23.89 1.39 5.91
C PRO A 222 23.98 0.01 6.59
N ALA A 223 22.92 -0.78 6.46
CA ALA A 223 22.96 -2.20 6.81
C ALA A 223 23.63 -3.02 5.72
N SER A 224 24.09 -4.24 6.05
CA SER A 224 24.76 -5.14 5.09
C SER A 224 23.82 -5.67 4.01
N GLY A 225 22.51 -5.65 4.26
CA GLY A 225 21.52 -6.26 3.39
C GLY A 225 21.44 -7.79 3.53
N VAL A 226 20.60 -8.40 2.70
CA VAL A 226 20.35 -9.85 2.69
C VAL A 226 20.58 -10.38 1.29
N ASP A 227 21.38 -11.44 1.12
CA ASP A 227 21.52 -12.09 -0.16
C ASP A 227 20.25 -12.87 -0.57
N SER A 228 20.10 -13.16 -1.87
CA SER A 228 18.88 -13.77 -2.42
C SER A 228 18.55 -15.13 -1.81
N SER A 229 19.52 -15.93 -1.44
CA SER A 229 19.28 -17.27 -0.88
C SER A 229 18.72 -17.19 0.54
N TRP A 230 19.28 -16.31 1.36
CA TRP A 230 18.79 -16.00 2.69
C TRP A 230 17.43 -15.30 2.66
N LEU A 231 17.24 -14.34 1.74
CA LEU A 231 15.96 -13.66 1.56
C LEU A 231 14.83 -14.67 1.31
N ARG A 232 15.00 -15.55 0.33
CA ARG A 232 13.98 -16.56 -0.04
C ARG A 232 13.66 -17.49 1.11
N LYS A 233 14.68 -18.00 1.80
CA LYS A 233 14.54 -18.88 2.96
C LYS A 233 13.78 -18.16 4.08
N THR A 234 14.23 -16.96 4.48
CA THR A 234 13.63 -16.17 5.56
C THR A 234 12.15 -15.84 5.27
N MET A 235 11.82 -15.42 4.03
CA MET A 235 10.43 -15.14 3.65
C MET A 235 9.51 -16.34 3.82
N VAL A 236 9.97 -17.54 3.46
CA VAL A 236 9.21 -18.79 3.62
C VAL A 236 9.02 -19.11 5.11
N GLU A 237 10.08 -19.06 5.90
CA GLU A 237 10.05 -19.39 7.33
C GLU A 237 9.16 -18.43 8.13
N LEU A 238 9.23 -17.13 7.85
CA LEU A 238 8.38 -16.12 8.49
C LEU A 238 6.89 -16.34 8.16
N ARG A 239 6.58 -16.65 6.90
CA ARG A 239 5.21 -16.93 6.49
C ARG A 239 4.67 -18.23 7.11
N GLN A 240 5.50 -19.25 7.23
CA GLN A 240 5.13 -20.50 7.92
C GLN A 240 4.86 -20.24 9.41
N ALA A 241 5.73 -19.49 10.08
CA ALA A 241 5.55 -19.11 11.49
C ALA A 241 4.22 -18.36 11.72
N TRP A 242 3.90 -17.42 10.85
CA TRP A 242 2.62 -16.71 10.90
C TRP A 242 1.42 -17.64 10.70
N ARG A 243 1.48 -18.50 9.66
CA ARG A 243 0.37 -19.43 9.35
C ARG A 243 0.07 -20.38 10.50
N GLU A 244 1.10 -20.91 11.16
CA GLU A 244 0.94 -21.82 12.29
C GLU A 244 0.21 -21.17 13.47
N VAL A 245 0.33 -19.86 13.66
CA VAL A 245 -0.30 -19.12 14.75
C VAL A 245 -1.61 -18.47 14.35
N ARG A 246 -1.69 -17.88 13.15
CA ARG A 246 -2.83 -17.03 12.69
C ARG A 246 -3.72 -17.70 11.65
N GLY A 247 -3.33 -18.86 11.10
CA GLY A 247 -4.13 -19.61 10.12
C GLY A 247 -4.15 -19.00 8.70
N THR A 248 -3.54 -17.83 8.49
CA THR A 248 -3.49 -17.12 7.20
C THR A 248 -2.05 -16.96 6.72
N ALA A 249 -1.85 -16.59 5.46
CA ALA A 249 -0.52 -16.31 4.93
C ALA A 249 -0.31 -14.78 4.84
N PRO A 250 0.70 -14.21 5.52
CA PRO A 250 0.94 -12.77 5.56
C PRO A 250 1.65 -12.28 4.30
N PHE A 251 1.69 -10.96 4.17
CA PHE A 251 2.70 -10.24 3.39
C PHE A 251 3.91 -9.99 4.27
N VAL A 252 5.10 -10.14 3.71
CA VAL A 252 6.37 -9.89 4.41
C VAL A 252 7.23 -8.97 3.54
N ARG A 253 7.83 -7.94 4.13
CA ARG A 253 8.72 -7.00 3.44
C ARG A 253 10.07 -6.96 4.14
N LEU A 254 11.15 -7.06 3.37
CA LEU A 254 12.45 -6.53 3.76
C LEU A 254 12.49 -5.07 3.32
N SER A 255 12.51 -4.14 4.27
CA SER A 255 12.52 -2.71 3.95
C SER A 255 13.83 -2.29 3.27
N ASP A 256 13.72 -1.49 2.22
CA ASP A 256 14.84 -0.81 1.57
C ASP A 256 14.99 0.66 2.04
N ASP A 257 14.21 1.07 3.04
CA ASP A 257 14.30 2.41 3.62
C ASP A 257 15.60 2.60 4.41
N ARG A 258 16.23 3.74 4.19
CA ARG A 258 17.55 4.06 4.80
C ARG A 258 17.48 4.25 6.31
N GLU A 259 16.40 4.81 6.84
CA GLU A 259 16.23 5.02 8.28
C GLU A 259 16.07 3.69 9.01
N LEU A 260 15.30 2.76 8.43
CA LEU A 260 15.16 1.41 8.98
C LEU A 260 16.44 0.58 8.85
N ALA A 261 17.22 0.77 7.78
CA ALA A 261 18.56 0.21 7.67
C ALA A 261 19.48 0.77 8.77
N GLY A 262 19.41 2.08 9.03
CA GLY A 262 20.13 2.75 10.10
C GLY A 262 19.72 2.27 11.49
N ALA A 263 18.44 2.03 11.71
CA ALA A 263 17.91 1.47 12.97
C ALA A 263 18.50 0.09 13.29
N ALA A 264 18.72 -0.74 12.25
CA ALA A 264 19.35 -2.05 12.41
C ALA A 264 20.84 -1.97 12.84
N CYS A 265 21.51 -0.84 12.62
CA CYS A 265 22.93 -0.63 12.93
C CYS A 265 23.17 0.27 14.15
N GLY A 266 22.14 0.66 14.88
CA GLY A 266 22.20 1.61 15.98
C GLY A 266 21.36 1.25 17.20
N GLU A 267 21.27 2.19 18.13
CA GLU A 267 20.50 2.04 19.36
C GLU A 267 18.97 2.05 19.15
N ALA A 268 18.51 2.48 17.98
CA ALA A 268 17.08 2.58 17.69
C ALA A 268 16.36 1.22 17.78
N ALA A 269 17.04 0.12 17.44
CA ALA A 269 16.49 -1.23 17.60
C ALA A 269 16.09 -1.51 19.06
N GLU A 270 16.96 -1.19 20.02
CA GLU A 270 16.73 -1.43 21.44
C GLU A 270 15.59 -0.54 21.98
N VAL A 271 15.53 0.71 21.53
CA VAL A 271 14.45 1.63 21.91
C VAL A 271 13.09 1.12 21.41
N LEU A 272 13.01 0.68 20.15
CA LEU A 272 11.79 0.14 19.57
C LEU A 272 11.37 -1.20 20.19
N ALA A 273 12.32 -1.98 20.69
CA ALA A 273 12.03 -3.21 21.43
C ALA A 273 11.41 -2.94 22.83
N GLN A 274 11.69 -1.78 23.42
CA GLN A 274 11.14 -1.40 24.73
C GLN A 274 9.69 -0.95 24.66
N GLY A 275 9.21 -0.43 23.49
CA GLY A 275 7.84 0.00 23.31
C GLY A 275 7.66 0.99 22.17
N ALA A 276 6.42 1.37 21.92
CA ALA A 276 6.05 2.35 20.92
C ALA A 276 6.22 3.79 21.44
N LEU A 277 6.44 4.74 20.53
CA LEU A 277 6.61 6.16 20.88
C LEU A 277 5.28 6.93 20.93
N THR A 278 4.33 6.56 20.08
CA THR A 278 3.03 7.24 19.96
C THR A 278 1.90 6.23 19.76
N PRO A 279 0.63 6.60 19.96
CA PRO A 279 -0.52 5.75 19.67
C PRO A 279 -0.52 5.16 18.26
N ASP A 280 -0.21 5.96 17.22
CA ASP A 280 -0.18 5.48 15.84
C ASP A 280 0.85 4.36 15.62
N HIS A 281 1.99 4.40 16.28
CA HIS A 281 2.97 3.32 16.17
C HIS A 281 2.38 2.00 16.70
N ILE A 282 1.63 2.01 17.80
CA ILE A 282 0.97 0.79 18.30
C ILE A 282 0.00 0.21 17.28
N VAL A 283 -0.84 1.07 16.69
CA VAL A 283 -1.90 0.67 15.75
C VAL A 283 -1.33 -0.05 14.52
N TYR A 284 -0.22 0.45 13.99
CA TYR A 284 0.31 -0.02 12.71
C TYR A 284 1.54 -0.92 12.82
N THR A 285 2.36 -0.78 13.88
CA THR A 285 3.57 -1.60 14.05
C THR A 285 3.52 -2.58 15.22
N GLY A 286 2.49 -2.49 16.07
CA GLY A 286 2.38 -3.24 17.31
C GLY A 286 3.01 -2.52 18.50
N ALA A 287 2.88 -3.11 19.70
CA ALA A 287 3.32 -2.48 20.93
C ALA A 287 4.85 -2.30 21.01
N HIS A 288 5.61 -3.15 20.36
CA HIS A 288 7.08 -3.13 20.34
C HIS A 288 7.62 -3.77 19.05
N ALA A 289 8.92 -3.61 18.76
CA ALA A 289 9.60 -4.32 17.69
C ALA A 289 10.28 -5.60 18.22
N ILE A 290 10.39 -6.62 17.35
CA ILE A 290 11.27 -7.77 17.62
C ILE A 290 12.69 -7.38 17.24
N VAL A 291 13.66 -7.72 18.09
CA VAL A 291 15.09 -7.58 17.78
C VAL A 291 15.74 -8.97 17.76
N ALA A 292 16.42 -9.29 16.64
CA ALA A 292 17.16 -10.52 16.46
C ALA A 292 18.64 -10.23 16.16
N GLU A 293 19.53 -11.07 16.67
CA GLU A 293 20.96 -10.98 16.39
C GLU A 293 21.31 -11.55 15.01
N SER A 294 20.49 -12.48 14.48
CA SER A 294 20.69 -13.09 13.18
C SER A 294 19.37 -13.44 12.48
N LEU A 295 19.45 -13.75 11.18
CA LEU A 295 18.29 -14.21 10.39
C LEU A 295 17.77 -15.57 10.84
N GLU A 296 18.63 -16.43 11.40
CA GLU A 296 18.26 -17.75 11.90
C GLU A 296 17.34 -17.69 13.12
N GLU A 297 17.53 -16.69 13.98
CA GLU A 297 16.71 -16.51 15.19
C GLU A 297 15.34 -15.92 14.89
N LEU A 298 15.24 -15.13 13.81
CA LEU A 298 14.10 -14.28 13.52
C LEU A 298 12.76 -15.05 13.44
N PRO A 299 12.64 -16.21 12.72
CA PRO A 299 11.36 -16.92 12.62
C PRO A 299 10.85 -17.41 13.98
N ALA A 300 11.74 -17.91 14.84
CA ALA A 300 11.36 -18.42 16.17
C ALA A 300 10.91 -17.27 17.11
N LYS A 301 11.64 -16.17 17.14
CA LYS A 301 11.27 -14.98 17.93
C LYS A 301 9.94 -14.40 17.47
N TRP A 302 9.73 -14.30 16.14
CA TRP A 302 8.48 -13.77 15.62
C TRP A 302 7.30 -14.70 15.91
N LYS A 303 7.48 -16.01 15.73
CA LYS A 303 6.43 -17.00 16.06
C LYS A 303 5.96 -16.87 17.52
N SER A 304 6.88 -16.69 18.46
CA SER A 304 6.55 -16.47 19.86
C SER A 304 5.72 -15.20 20.07
N ALA A 305 6.12 -14.10 19.45
CA ALA A 305 5.46 -12.81 19.60
C ALA A 305 4.09 -12.74 18.89
N LEU A 306 3.84 -13.56 17.86
CA LEU A 306 2.54 -13.63 17.18
C LEU A 306 1.37 -14.10 18.08
N ALA A 307 1.66 -14.70 19.22
CA ALA A 307 0.65 -15.09 20.20
C ALA A 307 0.16 -13.92 21.08
N GLU A 308 0.82 -12.78 21.05
CA GLU A 308 0.44 -11.59 21.80
C GLU A 308 -0.89 -10.98 21.29
N ASN A 309 -1.55 -10.20 22.15
CA ASN A 309 -2.81 -9.53 21.81
C ASN A 309 -2.64 -8.50 20.67
N ALA A 310 -1.53 -7.74 20.70
CA ALA A 310 -1.13 -6.82 19.64
C ALA A 310 0.25 -7.24 19.09
N PRO A 311 0.30 -8.24 18.19
CA PRO A 311 1.57 -8.80 17.75
C PRO A 311 2.41 -7.77 17.00
N PRO A 312 3.73 -7.74 17.22
CA PRO A 312 4.62 -6.83 16.52
C PRO A 312 4.60 -7.12 15.02
N ARG A 313 4.61 -6.04 14.23
CA ARG A 313 4.68 -6.07 12.76
C ARG A 313 6.03 -5.64 12.23
N LEU A 314 6.93 -5.23 13.12
CA LEU A 314 8.31 -4.84 12.83
C LEU A 314 9.27 -5.78 13.52
N ALA A 315 10.24 -6.29 12.79
CA ALA A 315 11.40 -6.97 13.32
C ALA A 315 12.69 -6.38 12.75
N ILE A 316 13.67 -6.21 13.59
CA ILE A 316 14.97 -5.65 13.26
C ILE A 316 16.01 -6.74 13.47
N VAL A 317 16.74 -7.11 12.41
CA VAL A 317 17.90 -7.99 12.49
C VAL A 317 19.15 -7.13 12.48
N LYS A 318 19.90 -7.17 13.59
CA LYS A 318 21.07 -6.30 13.80
C LYS A 318 22.05 -6.38 12.64
N ASN A 319 22.52 -5.22 12.18
CA ASN A 319 23.45 -5.05 11.07
C ASN A 319 22.98 -5.57 9.72
N THR A 320 21.78 -6.14 9.61
CA THR A 320 21.27 -6.82 8.41
C THR A 320 20.13 -6.04 7.76
N GLY A 321 19.08 -5.70 8.51
CA GLY A 321 17.92 -4.97 7.98
C GLY A 321 16.67 -5.14 8.81
N SER A 322 15.58 -4.55 8.35
CA SER A 322 14.29 -4.55 9.04
C SER A 322 13.23 -5.25 8.21
N PHE A 323 12.48 -6.13 8.85
CA PHE A 323 11.38 -6.90 8.24
C PHE A 323 10.04 -6.41 8.79
N LEU A 324 9.06 -6.32 7.91
CA LEU A 324 7.68 -5.98 8.27
C LEU A 324 6.75 -7.12 7.85
N MET A 325 5.66 -7.30 8.59
CA MET A 325 4.69 -8.36 8.32
C MET A 325 3.26 -7.87 8.58
N ALA A 326 2.34 -8.11 7.63
CA ALA A 326 0.93 -7.74 7.76
C ALA A 326 0.03 -8.66 6.93
N GLU A 327 -1.27 -8.60 7.21
CA GLU A 327 -2.30 -9.38 6.52
C GLU A 327 -2.68 -8.82 5.14
N ASP A 328 -2.39 -7.54 4.89
CA ASP A 328 -2.72 -6.82 3.66
C ASP A 328 -1.58 -5.90 3.23
N PRO A 329 -1.33 -5.68 1.90
CA PRO A 329 -0.28 -4.80 1.41
C PRO A 329 -0.38 -3.36 1.94
N LEU A 330 -1.60 -2.81 2.09
CA LEU A 330 -1.78 -1.44 2.58
C LEU A 330 -1.48 -1.32 4.08
N LYS A 331 -1.76 -2.37 4.86
CA LYS A 331 -1.32 -2.46 6.25
C LYS A 331 0.20 -2.58 6.35
N LEU A 332 0.82 -3.28 5.40
CA LEU A 332 2.28 -3.38 5.32
C LEU A 332 2.91 -2.03 5.01
N ASP A 333 2.35 -1.26 4.07
CA ASP A 333 2.80 0.10 3.74
C ASP A 333 2.63 1.05 4.93
N ALA A 334 1.50 0.97 5.63
CA ALA A 334 1.26 1.76 6.83
C ALA A 334 2.26 1.40 7.95
N ALA A 335 2.51 0.11 8.17
CA ALA A 335 3.49 -0.34 9.16
C ALA A 335 4.90 0.16 8.83
N GLU A 336 5.31 0.12 7.55
CA GLU A 336 6.61 0.65 7.13
C GLU A 336 6.70 2.16 7.35
N ALA A 337 5.70 2.93 6.93
CA ALA A 337 5.69 4.38 7.11
C ALA A 337 5.83 4.79 8.60
N LEU A 338 5.12 4.10 9.49
CA LEU A 338 5.22 4.35 10.95
C LEU A 338 6.55 3.87 11.53
N ALA A 339 7.09 2.73 11.09
CA ALA A 339 8.40 2.26 11.50
C ALA A 339 9.53 3.21 11.08
N VAL A 340 9.47 3.74 9.86
CA VAL A 340 10.39 4.77 9.34
C VAL A 340 10.28 6.06 10.17
N SER A 341 9.05 6.51 10.45
CA SER A 341 8.81 7.68 11.31
C SER A 341 9.43 7.48 12.70
N ALA A 342 9.21 6.32 13.34
CA ALA A 342 9.79 6.02 14.64
C ALA A 342 11.32 6.01 14.62
N ALA A 343 11.94 5.39 13.62
CA ALA A 343 13.39 5.37 13.46
C ALA A 343 13.98 6.79 13.28
N LYS A 344 13.33 7.64 12.46
CA LYS A 344 13.70 9.06 12.29
C LYS A 344 13.58 9.84 13.60
N ILE A 345 12.46 9.69 14.33
CA ILE A 345 12.22 10.35 15.63
C ILE A 345 13.35 10.01 16.60
N ILE A 346 13.68 8.72 16.75
CA ILE A 346 14.75 8.26 17.65
C ILE A 346 16.10 8.86 17.24
N ARG A 347 16.42 8.80 15.93
CA ARG A 347 17.70 9.34 15.43
C ARG A 347 17.80 10.86 15.63
N LEU A 348 16.74 11.61 15.38
CA LEU A 348 16.74 13.06 15.60
C LEU A 348 16.96 13.42 17.07
N ALA A 349 16.28 12.73 17.98
CA ALA A 349 16.36 13.02 19.41
C ALA A 349 17.64 12.48 20.08
N ALA A 350 18.41 11.60 19.43
CA ALA A 350 19.56 10.92 20.03
C ALA A 350 20.59 11.87 20.67
N GLY A 351 20.92 12.97 19.98
CA GLY A 351 21.86 13.99 20.50
C GLY A 351 21.27 14.92 21.57
N SER A 352 19.96 14.83 21.84
CA SER A 352 19.24 15.72 22.77
C SER A 352 18.68 14.98 24.00
N GLY A 353 19.21 13.82 24.32
CA GLY A 353 18.82 13.03 25.49
C GLY A 353 17.94 11.81 25.17
N GLY A 354 17.71 11.50 23.90
CA GLY A 354 16.93 10.36 23.46
C GLY A 354 15.43 10.58 23.52
N VAL A 355 14.67 9.49 23.50
CA VAL A 355 13.20 9.49 23.51
C VAL A 355 12.64 8.69 24.70
N HIS A 356 11.36 8.88 24.98
CA HIS A 356 10.58 8.13 25.96
C HIS A 356 9.48 7.34 25.24
N ASN A 357 9.41 6.04 25.51
CA ASN A 357 8.34 5.18 25.06
C ASN A 357 7.05 5.44 25.85
N LEU A 358 5.90 5.10 25.28
CA LEU A 358 4.63 5.07 26.00
C LEU A 358 4.70 4.09 27.17
N SER A 359 4.03 4.45 28.27
CA SER A 359 3.93 3.54 29.41
C SER A 359 3.12 2.29 29.07
N PRO A 360 3.39 1.13 29.69
CA PRO A 360 2.58 -0.07 29.46
C PRO A 360 1.07 0.15 29.63
N PRO A 361 0.56 0.84 30.67
CA PRO A 361 -0.87 1.11 30.79
C PRO A 361 -1.45 1.92 29.63
N SER A 362 -0.68 2.89 29.10
CA SER A 362 -1.09 3.69 27.95
C SER A 362 -1.07 2.87 26.65
N ALA A 363 -0.12 1.95 26.52
CA ALA A 363 -0.09 1.03 25.39
C ALA A 363 -1.28 0.07 25.42
N ASP A 364 -1.61 -0.50 26.58
CA ASP A 364 -2.77 -1.39 26.77
C ASP A 364 -4.09 -0.68 26.42
N PHE A 365 -4.23 0.61 26.80
CA PHE A 365 -5.39 1.43 26.42
C PHE A 365 -5.57 1.48 24.90
N ILE A 366 -4.49 1.76 24.15
CA ILE A 366 -4.55 1.86 22.68
C ILE A 366 -4.86 0.51 22.03
N ILE A 367 -4.27 -0.57 22.55
CA ILE A 367 -4.48 -1.94 22.05
C ILE A 367 -5.95 -2.34 22.15
N ASP A 368 -6.63 -1.98 23.24
CA ASP A 368 -8.00 -2.37 23.50
C ASP A 368 -9.05 -1.38 22.95
N TRP A 369 -8.61 -0.25 22.36
CA TRP A 369 -9.53 0.80 21.95
C TRP A 369 -10.17 0.53 20.57
N GLU A 370 -11.51 0.45 20.54
CA GLU A 370 -12.30 0.17 19.32
C GLU A 370 -12.05 1.16 18.16
N ALA A 371 -11.79 2.43 18.47
CA ALA A 371 -11.53 3.44 17.43
C ALA A 371 -10.29 3.10 16.60
N GLU A 372 -9.26 2.55 17.22
CA GLU A 372 -8.02 2.17 16.56
C GLU A 372 -8.18 0.84 15.80
N HIS A 373 -8.95 -0.10 16.32
CA HIS A 373 -9.35 -1.30 15.56
C HIS A 373 -10.08 -0.92 14.26
N TYR A 374 -11.00 0.07 14.32
CA TYR A 374 -11.69 0.56 13.13
C TYR A 374 -10.71 1.17 12.11
N ARG A 375 -9.73 1.98 12.55
CA ARG A 375 -8.71 2.56 11.65
C ARG A 375 -7.87 1.48 10.96
N ALA A 376 -7.46 0.45 11.68
CA ALA A 376 -6.71 -0.67 11.13
C ALA A 376 -7.55 -1.47 10.11
N HIS A 377 -8.84 -1.70 10.39
CA HIS A 377 -9.77 -2.40 9.47
C HIS A 377 -10.15 -1.58 8.23
N ALA A 378 -10.08 -0.26 8.27
CA ALA A 378 -10.36 0.59 7.11
C ALA A 378 -9.39 0.35 5.93
N LEU A 379 -8.26 -0.33 6.17
CA LEU A 379 -7.29 -0.75 5.15
C LEU A 379 -7.58 -2.15 4.57
N ASP A 380 -8.56 -2.90 5.06
CA ASP A 380 -8.84 -4.26 4.59
C ASP A 380 -9.34 -4.26 3.14
N ALA A 381 -8.84 -5.20 2.33
CA ALA A 381 -9.14 -5.31 0.89
C ALA A 381 -10.58 -5.77 0.57
N GLY A 382 -11.42 -6.03 1.57
CA GLY A 382 -12.76 -6.53 1.38
C GLY A 382 -12.83 -7.97 0.82
N LEU A 383 -14.01 -8.35 0.27
CA LEU A 383 -14.29 -9.70 -0.26
C LEU A 383 -13.90 -9.86 -1.75
N ALA A 384 -12.92 -9.12 -2.26
CA ALA A 384 -12.51 -9.23 -3.66
C ALA A 384 -11.91 -10.62 -3.97
N PRO A 385 -12.15 -11.18 -5.20
CA PRO A 385 -11.81 -12.57 -5.53
C PRO A 385 -10.33 -12.95 -5.36
N LEU A 386 -9.43 -11.98 -5.47
CA LEU A 386 -7.98 -12.16 -5.35
C LEU A 386 -7.38 -11.39 -4.17
N ALA A 387 -8.21 -10.98 -3.20
CA ALA A 387 -7.72 -10.33 -1.98
C ALA A 387 -6.66 -11.21 -1.28
N GLY A 388 -5.59 -10.60 -0.80
CA GLY A 388 -4.51 -11.31 -0.13
C GLY A 388 -3.59 -12.13 -1.05
N LYS A 389 -3.67 -11.98 -2.39
CA LYS A 389 -2.80 -12.64 -3.36
C LYS A 389 -1.81 -11.65 -3.98
N VAL A 390 -0.63 -12.15 -4.34
CA VAL A 390 0.39 -11.44 -5.12
C VAL A 390 0.42 -12.02 -6.52
N ALA A 391 0.21 -11.17 -7.54
CA ALA A 391 0.22 -11.53 -8.95
C ALA A 391 1.40 -10.88 -9.67
N LEU A 392 2.14 -11.68 -10.46
CA LEU A 392 3.19 -11.21 -11.34
C LEU A 392 2.73 -11.34 -12.81
N VAL A 393 2.82 -10.27 -13.58
CA VAL A 393 2.42 -10.24 -15.00
C VAL A 393 3.61 -9.79 -15.85
N THR A 394 4.02 -10.60 -16.82
CA THR A 394 5.06 -10.23 -17.78
C THR A 394 4.46 -9.51 -18.99
N GLY A 395 5.20 -8.58 -19.61
CA GLY A 395 4.69 -7.78 -20.72
C GLY A 395 3.64 -6.74 -20.31
N ALA A 396 3.70 -6.27 -19.06
CA ALA A 396 2.68 -5.42 -18.45
C ALA A 396 2.71 -3.94 -18.89
N ALA A 397 3.72 -3.51 -19.64
CA ALA A 397 3.83 -2.12 -20.11
C ALA A 397 2.76 -1.74 -21.15
N SER A 398 2.11 -2.69 -21.83
CA SER A 398 1.17 -2.40 -22.91
C SER A 398 0.21 -3.55 -23.22
N GLY A 399 -0.77 -3.29 -24.09
CA GLY A 399 -1.64 -4.31 -24.70
C GLY A 399 -2.37 -5.18 -23.68
N LEU A 400 -2.42 -6.48 -23.96
CA LEU A 400 -3.09 -7.45 -23.08
C LEU A 400 -2.44 -7.57 -21.71
N GLY A 401 -1.09 -7.52 -21.64
CA GLY A 401 -0.40 -7.56 -20.35
C GLY A 401 -0.83 -6.43 -19.42
N ARG A 402 -0.98 -5.20 -19.94
CA ARG A 402 -1.52 -4.05 -19.19
C ARG A 402 -2.96 -4.30 -18.73
N SER A 403 -3.83 -4.74 -19.64
CA SER A 403 -5.25 -5.00 -19.31
C SER A 403 -5.40 -6.09 -18.24
N ILE A 404 -4.59 -7.14 -18.31
CA ILE A 404 -4.54 -8.24 -17.35
C ILE A 404 -4.05 -7.73 -15.98
N ALA A 405 -2.96 -6.94 -15.97
CA ALA A 405 -2.40 -6.36 -14.76
C ALA A 405 -3.43 -5.48 -14.02
N HIS A 406 -4.15 -4.61 -14.76
CA HIS A 406 -5.25 -3.82 -14.20
C HIS A 406 -6.40 -4.68 -13.68
N GLY A 407 -6.80 -5.74 -14.41
CA GLY A 407 -7.87 -6.65 -14.00
C GLY A 407 -7.56 -7.38 -12.69
N LEU A 408 -6.31 -7.82 -12.50
CA LEU A 408 -5.88 -8.51 -11.29
C LEU A 408 -5.87 -7.57 -10.07
N VAL A 409 -5.41 -6.32 -10.23
CA VAL A 409 -5.45 -5.32 -9.14
C VAL A 409 -6.90 -4.94 -8.82
N THR A 410 -7.75 -4.75 -9.83
CA THR A 410 -9.19 -4.49 -9.62
C THR A 410 -9.88 -5.65 -8.91
N ALA A 411 -9.41 -6.89 -9.11
CA ALA A 411 -9.88 -8.07 -8.39
C ALA A 411 -9.27 -8.23 -6.98
N GLY A 412 -8.47 -7.26 -6.50
CA GLY A 412 -7.94 -7.19 -5.14
C GLY A 412 -6.53 -7.74 -4.94
N ALA A 413 -5.85 -8.22 -6.00
CA ALA A 413 -4.46 -8.67 -5.88
C ALA A 413 -3.48 -7.51 -5.73
N ALA A 414 -2.34 -7.74 -5.06
CA ALA A 414 -1.15 -6.93 -5.25
C ALA A 414 -0.46 -7.36 -6.55
N GLY A 415 -0.12 -6.41 -7.43
CA GLY A 415 0.34 -6.70 -8.79
C GLY A 415 1.77 -6.26 -9.08
N ALA A 416 2.68 -7.20 -9.39
CA ALA A 416 3.99 -6.92 -9.94
C ALA A 416 3.89 -6.84 -11.48
N PHE A 417 4.08 -5.65 -12.03
CA PHE A 417 3.97 -5.34 -13.46
C PHE A 417 5.36 -5.37 -14.08
N CYS A 418 5.69 -6.53 -14.68
CA CYS A 418 7.02 -6.82 -15.18
C CYS A 418 7.12 -6.55 -16.68
N ASP A 419 8.12 -5.79 -17.10
CA ASP A 419 8.40 -5.52 -18.50
C ASP A 419 9.86 -5.10 -18.69
N ILE A 420 10.41 -5.29 -19.88
CA ILE A 420 11.70 -4.71 -20.28
C ILE A 420 11.57 -3.17 -20.40
N ASP A 421 10.39 -2.68 -20.76
CA ASP A 421 10.01 -1.27 -20.71
C ASP A 421 9.48 -0.91 -19.31
N VAL A 422 10.37 -0.75 -18.36
CA VAL A 422 10.01 -0.43 -16.97
C VAL A 422 9.25 0.90 -16.83
N ARG A 423 9.47 1.88 -17.73
CA ARG A 423 8.73 3.14 -17.73
C ARG A 423 7.26 2.92 -18.12
N GLY A 424 7.02 2.09 -19.15
CA GLY A 424 5.68 1.67 -19.52
C GLY A 424 4.99 0.86 -18.43
N ALA A 425 5.70 -0.03 -17.74
CA ALA A 425 5.21 -0.76 -16.58
C ALA A 425 4.84 0.19 -15.43
N GLN A 426 5.67 1.20 -15.15
CA GLN A 426 5.37 2.23 -14.14
C GLN A 426 4.13 3.05 -14.50
N ALA A 427 3.98 3.45 -15.76
CA ALA A 427 2.78 4.15 -16.22
C ALA A 427 1.52 3.27 -16.05
N THR A 428 1.62 1.96 -16.31
CA THR A 428 0.54 0.99 -16.08
C THR A 428 0.21 0.88 -14.59
N ALA A 429 1.21 0.81 -13.72
CA ALA A 429 1.03 0.73 -12.26
C ALA A 429 0.32 1.97 -11.72
N THR A 430 0.79 3.16 -12.13
CA THR A 430 0.19 4.45 -11.72
C THR A 430 -1.27 4.59 -12.18
N ALA A 431 -1.63 4.04 -13.36
CA ALA A 431 -2.97 4.08 -13.92
C ALA A 431 -3.90 2.95 -13.42
N SER A 432 -3.44 2.09 -12.53
CA SER A 432 -4.26 1.00 -11.97
C SER A 432 -5.36 1.53 -11.05
N SER A 433 -6.38 0.73 -10.78
CA SER A 433 -7.50 1.09 -9.89
C SER A 433 -7.05 1.37 -8.44
N ASP A 434 -5.97 0.75 -8.00
CA ASP A 434 -5.27 1.08 -6.76
C ASP A 434 -3.74 1.03 -6.98
N PRO A 435 -3.11 2.18 -7.28
CA PRO A 435 -1.66 2.24 -7.52
C PRO A 435 -0.79 1.77 -6.34
N ARG A 436 -1.31 1.79 -5.12
CA ARG A 436 -0.59 1.31 -3.92
C ARG A 436 -0.42 -0.22 -3.90
N ARG A 437 -1.26 -0.93 -4.66
CA ARG A 437 -1.18 -2.39 -4.86
C ARG A 437 -0.39 -2.78 -6.11
N ALA A 438 0.30 -1.83 -6.76
CA ALA A 438 0.98 -2.06 -8.02
C ALA A 438 2.47 -1.69 -7.92
N LEU A 439 3.34 -2.64 -8.29
CA LEU A 439 4.79 -2.49 -8.31
C LEU A 439 5.29 -2.69 -9.74
N ALA A 440 5.95 -1.70 -10.31
CA ALA A 440 6.65 -1.85 -11.58
C ALA A 440 8.02 -2.51 -11.37
N VAL A 441 8.32 -3.53 -12.17
CA VAL A 441 9.55 -4.30 -12.07
C VAL A 441 10.18 -4.45 -13.45
N ASN A 442 11.48 -4.15 -13.56
CA ASN A 442 12.23 -4.43 -14.79
C ASN A 442 12.44 -5.94 -14.95
N MET A 443 12.08 -6.50 -16.11
CA MET A 443 12.28 -7.91 -16.41
C MET A 443 12.48 -8.14 -17.92
N ASP A 444 13.64 -8.63 -18.28
CA ASP A 444 13.87 -9.28 -19.58
C ASP A 444 13.61 -10.78 -19.43
N VAL A 445 12.52 -11.27 -20.02
CA VAL A 445 12.13 -12.68 -19.94
C VAL A 445 13.12 -13.63 -20.64
N THR A 446 14.03 -13.11 -21.47
CA THR A 446 15.05 -13.90 -22.17
C THR A 446 16.34 -14.09 -21.34
N SER A 447 16.48 -13.37 -20.21
CA SER A 447 17.61 -13.49 -19.28
C SER A 447 17.20 -14.19 -17.98
N GLU A 448 17.88 -15.29 -17.67
CA GLU A 448 17.65 -16.03 -16.42
C GLU A 448 17.94 -15.15 -15.18
N GLU A 449 19.01 -14.35 -15.24
CA GLU A 449 19.41 -13.44 -14.16
C GLU A 449 18.36 -12.33 -13.96
N SER A 450 17.85 -11.76 -15.07
CA SER A 450 16.82 -10.71 -14.99
C SER A 450 15.51 -11.25 -14.41
N VAL A 451 15.11 -12.46 -14.81
CA VAL A 451 13.94 -13.13 -14.25
C VAL A 451 14.12 -13.39 -12.75
N ALA A 452 15.26 -13.94 -12.33
CA ALA A 452 15.53 -14.21 -10.91
C ALA A 452 15.51 -12.91 -10.08
N ALA A 453 16.18 -11.85 -10.55
CA ALA A 453 16.22 -10.55 -9.88
C ALA A 453 14.82 -9.92 -9.75
N ALA A 454 13.96 -10.05 -10.77
CA ALA A 454 12.59 -9.56 -10.72
C ALA A 454 11.75 -10.29 -9.67
N PHE A 455 11.86 -11.61 -9.57
CA PHE A 455 11.19 -12.36 -8.52
C PHE A 455 11.74 -12.02 -7.13
N ASP A 456 13.04 -11.81 -6.96
CA ASP A 456 13.62 -11.36 -5.69
C ASP A 456 13.11 -9.98 -5.28
N ARG A 457 12.92 -9.06 -6.24
CA ARG A 457 12.30 -7.74 -5.97
C ARG A 457 10.85 -7.90 -5.47
N VAL A 458 10.07 -8.80 -6.06
CA VAL A 458 8.70 -9.08 -5.60
C VAL A 458 8.69 -9.72 -4.21
N LEU A 459 9.59 -10.68 -3.97
CA LEU A 459 9.71 -11.32 -2.66
C LEU A 459 10.18 -10.35 -1.58
N SER A 460 11.15 -9.47 -1.86
CA SER A 460 11.58 -8.45 -0.90
C SER A 460 10.45 -7.49 -0.53
N HIS A 461 9.55 -7.20 -1.49
CA HIS A 461 8.46 -6.25 -1.32
C HIS A 461 7.21 -6.82 -0.65
N TRP A 462 6.82 -8.06 -1.00
CA TRP A 462 5.58 -8.69 -0.50
C TRP A 462 5.78 -10.07 0.14
N GLY A 463 6.98 -10.66 0.06
CA GLY A 463 7.32 -11.94 0.67
C GLY A 463 6.68 -13.16 0.03
N ARG A 464 5.95 -13.00 -1.10
CA ARG A 464 5.18 -14.08 -1.73
C ARG A 464 4.92 -13.85 -3.21
N VAL A 465 4.62 -14.95 -3.93
CA VAL A 465 4.06 -14.95 -5.28
C VAL A 465 3.01 -16.05 -5.36
N ASP A 466 1.76 -15.69 -5.66
CA ASP A 466 0.62 -16.63 -5.71
C ASP A 466 0.12 -16.87 -7.12
N ILE A 467 0.25 -15.86 -7.98
CA ILE A 467 -0.26 -15.86 -9.35
C ILE A 467 0.86 -15.39 -10.27
N VAL A 468 1.06 -16.11 -11.38
CA VAL A 468 1.97 -15.69 -12.46
C VAL A 468 1.25 -15.76 -13.79
N VAL A 469 1.26 -14.64 -14.53
CA VAL A 469 0.71 -14.57 -15.88
C VAL A 469 1.84 -14.28 -16.86
N CYS A 470 2.17 -15.24 -17.69
CA CYS A 470 3.12 -15.09 -18.78
C CYS A 470 2.40 -14.45 -19.98
N ALA A 471 2.61 -13.13 -20.20
CA ALA A 471 1.95 -12.39 -21.28
C ALA A 471 2.94 -11.64 -22.19
N ALA A 472 4.23 -11.63 -21.89
CA ALA A 472 5.24 -11.07 -22.79
C ALA A 472 5.32 -11.87 -24.10
N GLY A 473 5.30 -11.18 -25.23
CA GLY A 473 5.36 -11.89 -26.51
C GLY A 473 5.42 -10.98 -27.73
N ILE A 474 5.94 -11.52 -28.81
CA ILE A 474 6.01 -10.88 -30.13
C ILE A 474 5.40 -11.77 -31.21
N ALA A 475 4.96 -11.16 -32.31
CA ALA A 475 4.34 -11.87 -33.45
C ALA A 475 4.98 -11.42 -34.77
N PRO A 476 6.20 -11.89 -35.11
CA PRO A 476 6.80 -11.60 -36.41
C PRO A 476 6.03 -12.33 -37.51
N ALA A 477 5.55 -11.58 -38.51
CA ALA A 477 4.73 -12.08 -39.61
C ALA A 477 5.50 -12.07 -40.91
N TYR A 478 5.91 -13.24 -41.37
CA TYR A 478 6.64 -13.45 -42.63
C TYR A 478 6.10 -14.69 -43.35
N GLU A 479 6.18 -14.72 -44.69
CA GLU A 479 6.02 -15.96 -45.43
C GLU A 479 7.14 -16.94 -45.11
N LEU A 480 6.89 -18.23 -45.26
CA LEU A 480 7.85 -19.26 -44.84
C LEU A 480 9.23 -19.07 -45.50
N THR A 481 9.22 -18.74 -46.81
CA THR A 481 10.44 -18.53 -47.62
C THR A 481 11.20 -17.24 -47.24
N GLU A 482 10.53 -16.29 -46.62
CA GLU A 482 11.04 -14.95 -46.32
C GLU A 482 11.33 -14.75 -44.81
N MET A 483 11.05 -15.76 -43.97
CA MET A 483 11.24 -15.67 -42.52
C MET A 483 12.73 -15.58 -42.15
N PRO A 484 13.20 -14.40 -41.65
CA PRO A 484 14.59 -14.28 -41.21
C PRO A 484 14.85 -15.17 -39.97
N LEU A 485 15.99 -15.84 -39.95
CA LEU A 485 16.33 -16.76 -38.86
C LEU A 485 16.48 -16.05 -37.50
N ASP A 486 16.95 -14.80 -37.49
CA ASP A 486 17.04 -13.98 -36.27
C ASP A 486 15.65 -13.68 -35.71
N LYS A 487 14.64 -13.38 -36.55
CA LYS A 487 13.25 -13.16 -36.15
C LYS A 487 12.58 -14.42 -35.64
N TRP A 488 12.88 -15.55 -36.28
CA TRP A 488 12.44 -16.86 -35.80
C TRP A 488 13.00 -17.15 -34.40
N ARG A 489 14.33 -17.03 -34.22
CA ARG A 489 15.00 -17.25 -32.94
C ARG A 489 14.49 -16.30 -31.85
N LEU A 490 14.35 -15.02 -32.16
CA LEU A 490 13.83 -14.03 -31.22
C LEU A 490 12.41 -14.37 -30.74
N ALA A 491 11.53 -14.86 -31.63
CA ALA A 491 10.20 -15.30 -31.25
C ALA A 491 10.24 -16.53 -30.33
N LEU A 492 11.10 -17.50 -30.58
CA LEU A 492 11.30 -18.65 -29.67
C LEU A 492 11.84 -18.20 -28.32
N GLU A 493 12.83 -17.32 -28.29
CA GLU A 493 13.43 -16.84 -27.03
C GLU A 493 12.40 -16.09 -26.16
N ILE A 494 11.63 -15.18 -26.73
CA ILE A 494 10.66 -14.41 -25.93
C ILE A 494 9.42 -15.25 -25.59
N ASN A 495 8.78 -15.86 -26.61
CA ASN A 495 7.46 -16.47 -26.41
C ASN A 495 7.53 -17.87 -25.77
N LEU A 496 8.65 -18.58 -25.91
CA LEU A 496 8.75 -19.97 -25.44
C LEU A 496 9.81 -20.15 -24.34
N THR A 497 11.08 -19.78 -24.60
CA THR A 497 12.15 -19.82 -23.60
C THR A 497 11.82 -18.89 -22.43
N GLY A 498 11.33 -17.67 -22.71
CA GLY A 498 10.93 -16.71 -21.67
C GLY A 498 9.79 -17.23 -20.79
N TYR A 499 8.78 -17.86 -21.36
CA TYR A 499 7.71 -18.51 -20.59
C TYR A 499 8.25 -19.64 -19.69
N PHE A 500 9.19 -20.44 -20.21
CA PHE A 500 9.85 -21.48 -19.42
C PHE A 500 10.64 -20.88 -18.25
N LEU A 501 11.47 -19.86 -18.47
CA LEU A 501 12.27 -19.23 -17.42
C LEU A 501 11.39 -18.66 -16.30
N VAL A 502 10.34 -17.92 -16.66
CA VAL A 502 9.40 -17.33 -15.72
C VAL A 502 8.62 -18.42 -14.97
N ALA A 503 8.08 -19.41 -15.65
CA ALA A 503 7.33 -20.51 -15.03
C ALA A 503 8.20 -21.35 -14.10
N ARG A 504 9.45 -21.63 -14.48
CA ARG A 504 10.42 -22.37 -13.66
C ARG A 504 10.71 -21.66 -12.35
N GLU A 505 10.95 -20.34 -12.40
CA GLU A 505 11.22 -19.55 -11.21
C GLU A 505 9.99 -19.43 -10.32
N ALA A 506 8.82 -19.19 -10.91
CA ALA A 506 7.54 -19.20 -10.19
C ALA A 506 7.29 -20.55 -9.48
N ALA A 507 7.53 -21.66 -10.17
CA ALA A 507 7.36 -23.01 -9.62
C ALA A 507 8.28 -23.26 -8.41
N ARG A 508 9.54 -22.83 -8.48
CA ARG A 508 10.49 -22.93 -7.36
C ARG A 508 9.98 -22.21 -6.12
N ILE A 509 9.51 -20.99 -6.30
CA ILE A 509 9.00 -20.13 -5.22
C ILE A 509 7.69 -20.71 -4.67
N MET A 510 6.70 -20.99 -5.50
CA MET A 510 5.39 -21.49 -5.06
C MET A 510 5.49 -22.83 -4.34
N ARG A 511 6.38 -23.75 -4.81
CA ARG A 511 6.66 -25.01 -4.11
C ARG A 511 7.28 -24.78 -2.73
N ALA A 512 8.25 -23.87 -2.62
CA ALA A 512 8.87 -23.54 -1.35
C ALA A 512 7.85 -22.88 -0.37
N GLN A 513 6.95 -22.06 -0.88
CA GLN A 513 5.87 -21.45 -0.09
C GLN A 513 4.89 -22.48 0.48
N GLY A 514 4.58 -23.55 -0.27
CA GLY A 514 3.65 -24.59 0.13
C GLY A 514 2.18 -24.17 0.18
N ASP A 515 1.81 -23.01 -0.41
CA ASP A 515 0.45 -22.45 -0.44
C ASP A 515 -0.31 -22.80 -1.73
N GLY A 516 0.28 -23.60 -2.61
CA GLY A 516 -0.20 -23.75 -3.96
C GLY A 516 0.06 -22.51 -4.81
N GLY A 517 -0.77 -22.29 -5.84
CA GLY A 517 -0.64 -21.14 -6.73
C GLY A 517 -1.41 -21.29 -8.03
N ALA A 518 -1.35 -20.25 -8.88
CA ALA A 518 -1.94 -20.27 -10.20
C ALA A 518 -0.99 -19.66 -11.25
N MET A 519 -0.76 -20.40 -12.33
CA MET A 519 -0.02 -19.90 -13.50
C MET A 519 -0.95 -19.86 -14.70
N VAL A 520 -0.92 -18.78 -15.47
CA VAL A 520 -1.70 -18.63 -16.69
C VAL A 520 -0.79 -18.22 -17.85
N MET A 521 -0.79 -19.03 -18.91
CA MET A 521 -0.06 -18.76 -20.13
C MET A 521 -0.97 -18.01 -21.09
N LEU A 522 -0.56 -16.82 -21.55
CA LEU A 522 -1.29 -16.07 -22.57
C LEU A 522 -0.89 -16.58 -23.96
N SER A 523 -1.59 -17.61 -24.41
CA SER A 523 -1.41 -18.15 -25.75
C SER A 523 -2.19 -17.34 -26.79
N SER A 524 -2.79 -17.97 -27.75
CA SER A 524 -3.59 -17.36 -28.84
C SER A 524 -4.46 -18.43 -29.48
N LYS A 525 -5.52 -18.04 -30.15
CA LYS A 525 -6.24 -18.92 -31.08
C LYS A 525 -5.32 -19.57 -32.10
N THR A 526 -4.21 -18.91 -32.47
CA THR A 526 -3.23 -19.45 -33.44
C THR A 526 -2.40 -20.60 -32.87
N GLY A 527 -2.44 -20.83 -31.55
CA GLY A 527 -1.94 -22.05 -30.94
C GLY A 527 -2.87 -23.27 -31.12
N LEU A 528 -4.13 -23.03 -31.48
CA LEU A 528 -5.16 -24.04 -31.75
C LEU A 528 -5.39 -24.23 -33.23
N GLU A 529 -5.45 -23.13 -33.99
CA GLU A 529 -5.65 -23.12 -35.45
C GLU A 529 -4.60 -22.23 -36.11
N ALA A 530 -3.74 -22.85 -36.95
CA ALA A 530 -2.63 -22.14 -37.55
C ALA A 530 -3.07 -21.05 -38.53
N SER A 531 -2.35 -19.95 -38.58
CA SER A 531 -2.55 -18.85 -39.50
C SER A 531 -1.39 -18.73 -40.50
N LYS A 532 -1.68 -18.31 -41.73
CA LYS A 532 -0.67 -18.10 -42.79
C LYS A 532 0.33 -17.01 -42.44
N SER A 533 1.58 -17.18 -42.82
CA SER A 533 2.68 -16.23 -42.66
C SER A 533 2.98 -15.89 -41.21
N ASN A 534 2.77 -16.82 -40.27
CA ASN A 534 2.99 -16.70 -38.86
C ASN A 534 3.73 -17.91 -38.25
N SER A 535 4.65 -18.52 -39.01
CA SER A 535 5.28 -19.79 -38.64
C SER A 535 5.85 -19.78 -37.22
N ALA A 536 6.65 -18.78 -36.85
CA ALA A 536 7.25 -18.67 -35.52
C ALA A 536 6.18 -18.48 -34.43
N TYR A 537 5.18 -17.62 -34.69
CA TYR A 537 4.11 -17.35 -33.73
C TYR A 537 3.20 -18.57 -33.52
N ASN A 538 2.78 -19.25 -34.61
CA ASN A 538 2.00 -20.48 -34.51
C ASN A 538 2.74 -21.56 -33.71
N ALA A 539 4.04 -21.76 -33.99
CA ALA A 539 4.85 -22.74 -33.29
C ALA A 539 4.99 -22.44 -31.79
N THR A 540 5.27 -21.19 -31.45
CA THR A 540 5.42 -20.79 -30.03
C THR A 540 4.10 -20.88 -29.28
N LYS A 541 2.98 -20.40 -29.86
CA LYS A 541 1.68 -20.43 -29.20
C LYS A 541 1.11 -21.84 -29.02
N ALA A 542 1.37 -22.75 -29.96
CA ALA A 542 1.06 -24.17 -29.81
C ALA A 542 1.98 -24.84 -28.76
N GLY A 543 3.28 -24.51 -28.77
CA GLY A 543 4.24 -24.97 -27.76
C GLY A 543 3.87 -24.58 -26.35
N GLU A 544 3.42 -23.33 -26.14
CA GLU A 544 2.94 -22.86 -24.82
C GLU A 544 1.78 -23.71 -24.28
N LEU A 545 0.82 -24.07 -25.13
CA LEU A 545 -0.32 -24.91 -24.72
C LEU A 545 0.12 -26.32 -24.33
N HIS A 546 1.15 -26.87 -24.98
CA HIS A 546 1.66 -28.19 -24.66
C HIS A 546 2.52 -28.17 -23.40
N LEU A 547 3.40 -27.18 -23.24
CA LEU A 547 4.17 -26.95 -22.00
C LEU A 547 3.25 -26.80 -20.79
N MET A 548 2.20 -25.99 -20.90
CA MET A 548 1.20 -25.76 -19.86
C MET A 548 0.61 -27.07 -19.35
N ARG A 549 0.25 -28.00 -20.25
CA ARG A 549 -0.29 -29.33 -19.87
C ARG A 549 0.72 -30.16 -19.10
N GLY A 550 1.99 -30.20 -19.56
CA GLY A 550 3.08 -30.87 -18.84
C GLY A 550 3.28 -30.30 -17.44
N TRP A 551 3.37 -28.97 -17.33
CA TRP A 551 3.56 -28.32 -16.04
C TRP A 551 2.35 -28.49 -15.11
N ALA A 552 1.13 -28.56 -15.63
CA ALA A 552 -0.06 -28.89 -14.84
C ALA A 552 0.02 -30.26 -14.16
N LEU A 553 0.59 -31.26 -14.86
CA LEU A 553 0.82 -32.60 -14.31
C LEU A 553 1.93 -32.60 -13.25
N GLU A 554 3.04 -31.90 -13.52
CA GLU A 554 4.19 -31.82 -12.60
C GLU A 554 3.88 -31.06 -11.31
N LEU A 555 3.12 -29.96 -11.41
CA LEU A 555 2.92 -29.00 -10.32
C LEU A 555 1.61 -29.25 -9.55
N GLY A 556 0.69 -30.02 -10.13
CA GLY A 556 -0.60 -30.35 -9.49
C GLY A 556 -0.45 -30.96 -8.08
N PRO A 557 0.48 -31.91 -7.81
CA PRO A 557 0.71 -32.44 -6.47
C PRO A 557 1.12 -31.39 -5.42
N HIS A 558 1.57 -30.22 -5.86
CA HIS A 558 1.92 -29.09 -4.99
C HIS A 558 0.79 -28.05 -4.87
N GLY A 559 -0.43 -28.35 -5.37
CA GLY A 559 -1.55 -27.41 -5.36
C GLY A 559 -1.39 -26.24 -6.34
N ILE A 560 -0.44 -26.29 -7.27
CA ILE A 560 -0.19 -25.25 -8.25
C ILE A 560 -0.95 -25.59 -9.54
N ARG A 561 -1.89 -24.74 -9.92
CA ARG A 561 -2.70 -24.89 -11.13
C ARG A 561 -2.02 -24.17 -12.30
N VAL A 562 -1.95 -24.81 -13.45
CA VAL A 562 -1.38 -24.23 -14.67
C VAL A 562 -2.41 -24.32 -15.78
N ASN A 563 -2.83 -23.18 -16.33
CA ASN A 563 -3.82 -23.08 -17.39
C ASN A 563 -3.35 -22.11 -18.49
N ALA A 564 -4.06 -22.05 -19.59
CA ALA A 564 -3.81 -21.09 -20.66
C ALA A 564 -5.10 -20.34 -21.02
N VAL A 565 -4.93 -19.11 -21.53
CA VAL A 565 -5.97 -18.36 -22.22
C VAL A 565 -5.54 -18.22 -23.68
N ALA A 566 -6.46 -18.48 -24.59
CA ALA A 566 -6.27 -18.34 -26.03
C ALA A 566 -7.20 -17.23 -26.58
N PRO A 567 -6.77 -15.96 -26.58
CA PRO A 567 -7.56 -14.87 -27.12
C PRO A 567 -7.68 -14.96 -28.64
N GLY A 568 -8.81 -14.43 -29.15
CA GLY A 568 -8.98 -14.09 -30.57
C GLY A 568 -8.24 -12.81 -30.93
N ASN A 569 -8.80 -12.04 -31.89
CA ASN A 569 -8.22 -10.77 -32.31
C ASN A 569 -8.61 -9.66 -31.33
N VAL A 570 -7.67 -9.17 -30.53
CA VAL A 570 -7.84 -8.01 -29.65
C VAL A 570 -7.12 -6.83 -30.26
N PHE A 571 -7.87 -5.82 -30.70
CA PHE A 571 -7.32 -4.66 -31.41
C PHE A 571 -6.93 -3.53 -30.45
N GLU A 572 -7.68 -3.35 -29.39
CA GLU A 572 -7.51 -2.28 -28.41
C GLU A 572 -6.13 -2.34 -27.72
N GLY A 573 -5.36 -1.25 -27.84
CA GLY A 573 -4.05 -1.12 -27.18
C GLY A 573 -2.97 -2.10 -27.62
N SER A 574 -3.21 -2.91 -28.67
CA SER A 574 -2.30 -3.95 -29.13
C SER A 574 -1.13 -3.39 -29.93
N LYS A 575 0.11 -3.69 -29.52
CA LYS A 575 1.31 -3.41 -30.34
C LYS A 575 1.43 -4.33 -31.57
N ILE A 576 0.73 -5.48 -31.60
CA ILE A 576 0.69 -6.39 -32.73
C ILE A 576 -0.14 -5.77 -33.86
N TRP A 577 -1.31 -5.22 -33.55
CA TRP A 577 -2.20 -4.56 -34.48
C TRP A 577 -1.80 -3.09 -34.75
N ASN A 578 -0.50 -2.84 -34.97
CA ASN A 578 0.00 -1.54 -35.35
C ASN A 578 -0.40 -1.18 -36.80
N PRO A 579 -0.31 0.10 -37.23
CA PRO A 579 -0.74 0.55 -38.55
C PRO A 579 -0.13 -0.24 -39.72
N GLU A 580 1.14 -0.66 -39.60
CA GLU A 580 1.83 -1.44 -40.63
C GLU A 580 1.26 -2.87 -40.72
N TYR A 581 1.02 -3.53 -39.57
CA TYR A 581 0.41 -4.85 -39.57
C TYR A 581 -1.04 -4.81 -40.09
N ILE A 582 -1.81 -3.77 -39.75
CA ILE A 582 -3.18 -3.57 -40.28
C ILE A 582 -3.16 -3.47 -41.82
N LYS A 583 -2.21 -2.73 -42.40
CA LYS A 583 -2.05 -2.66 -43.88
C LYS A 583 -1.73 -4.05 -44.48
N VAL A 584 -0.87 -4.81 -43.84
CA VAL A 584 -0.53 -6.18 -44.27
C VAL A 584 -1.74 -7.10 -44.15
N ALA A 585 -2.49 -7.04 -43.05
CA ALA A 585 -3.71 -7.84 -42.85
C ALA A 585 -4.79 -7.49 -43.88
N ALA A 586 -5.01 -6.20 -44.14
CA ALA A 586 -5.93 -5.70 -45.14
C ALA A 586 -5.58 -6.23 -46.56
N ARG A 587 -4.31 -6.13 -46.95
CA ARG A 587 -3.82 -6.63 -48.25
C ARG A 587 -4.03 -8.15 -48.38
N LYS A 588 -3.75 -8.92 -47.36
CA LYS A 588 -3.95 -10.38 -47.32
C LYS A 588 -5.42 -10.79 -47.54
N LYS A 589 -6.35 -9.93 -47.14
CA LYS A 589 -7.79 -10.20 -47.22
C LYS A 589 -8.49 -9.47 -48.40
N GLY A 590 -7.77 -8.60 -49.11
CA GLY A 590 -8.35 -7.81 -50.22
C GLY A 590 -9.35 -6.77 -49.75
N ILE A 591 -9.18 -6.23 -48.55
CA ILE A 591 -10.05 -5.21 -47.91
C ILE A 591 -9.25 -3.94 -47.62
N LYS A 592 -9.93 -2.86 -47.25
CA LYS A 592 -9.28 -1.61 -46.85
C LYS A 592 -8.81 -1.70 -45.39
N PRO A 593 -7.77 -0.94 -44.99
CA PRO A 593 -7.26 -0.95 -43.59
C PRO A 593 -8.33 -0.62 -42.54
N GLU A 594 -9.24 0.32 -42.84
CA GLU A 594 -10.36 0.71 -41.98
C GLU A 594 -11.43 -0.39 -41.78
N GLU A 595 -11.47 -1.37 -42.69
CA GLU A 595 -12.41 -2.49 -42.65
C GLU A 595 -11.87 -3.70 -41.85
N VAL A 596 -10.60 -3.68 -41.45
CA VAL A 596 -9.94 -4.84 -40.83
C VAL A 596 -10.65 -5.26 -39.54
N VAL A 597 -10.97 -4.31 -38.65
CA VAL A 597 -11.63 -4.61 -37.36
C VAL A 597 -13.01 -5.24 -37.61
N SER A 598 -13.85 -4.59 -38.42
CA SER A 598 -15.20 -5.09 -38.73
C SER A 598 -15.17 -6.44 -39.46
N TYR A 599 -14.22 -6.65 -40.36
CA TYR A 599 -14.03 -7.93 -41.05
C TYR A 599 -13.72 -9.06 -40.08
N TYR A 600 -12.73 -8.87 -39.19
CA TYR A 600 -12.38 -9.93 -38.24
C TYR A 600 -13.44 -10.15 -37.17
N THR A 601 -14.20 -9.11 -36.80
CA THR A 601 -15.34 -9.23 -35.89
C THR A 601 -16.47 -10.04 -36.53
N SER A 602 -16.77 -9.84 -37.83
CA SER A 602 -17.79 -10.59 -38.55
C SER A 602 -17.49 -12.08 -38.70
N LEU A 603 -16.24 -12.51 -38.53
CA LEU A 603 -15.85 -13.93 -38.53
C LEU A 603 -16.13 -14.65 -37.20
N THR A 604 -16.59 -13.94 -36.19
CA THR A 604 -16.89 -14.53 -34.87
C THR A 604 -18.38 -14.85 -34.74
N ALA A 605 -18.71 -15.95 -34.04
CA ALA A 605 -20.10 -16.38 -33.84
C ALA A 605 -20.96 -15.32 -33.12
N LEU A 606 -20.37 -14.58 -32.17
CA LEU A 606 -21.07 -13.54 -31.41
C LEU A 606 -21.12 -12.20 -32.16
N ASN A 607 -20.39 -12.06 -33.26
CA ASN A 607 -20.22 -10.80 -33.99
C ASN A 607 -19.84 -9.64 -33.07
N ARG A 608 -18.91 -9.89 -32.16
CA ARG A 608 -18.52 -8.96 -31.08
C ARG A 608 -17.00 -8.81 -31.02
N GLU A 609 -16.56 -7.56 -30.91
CA GLU A 609 -15.16 -7.25 -30.67
C GLU A 609 -14.73 -7.70 -29.28
N ILE A 610 -13.53 -8.29 -29.17
CA ILE A 610 -12.93 -8.73 -27.93
C ILE A 610 -12.06 -7.60 -27.39
N LYS A 611 -12.28 -7.25 -26.11
CA LYS A 611 -11.50 -6.24 -25.41
C LYS A 611 -10.46 -6.88 -24.49
N GLY A 612 -9.45 -6.10 -24.12
CA GLY A 612 -8.47 -6.52 -23.12
C GLY A 612 -9.10 -6.89 -21.77
N SER A 613 -10.19 -6.22 -21.40
CA SER A 613 -10.98 -6.53 -20.18
C SER A 613 -11.65 -7.90 -20.21
N ASP A 614 -12.09 -8.39 -21.39
CA ASP A 614 -12.71 -9.72 -21.52
C ASP A 614 -11.66 -10.81 -21.26
N VAL A 615 -10.44 -10.61 -21.77
CA VAL A 615 -9.31 -11.52 -21.52
C VAL A 615 -8.88 -11.48 -20.05
N ALA A 616 -8.81 -10.28 -19.46
CA ALA A 616 -8.48 -10.10 -18.06
C ALA A 616 -9.49 -10.80 -17.13
N ALA A 617 -10.80 -10.70 -17.42
CA ALA A 617 -11.84 -11.36 -16.64
C ALA A 617 -11.69 -12.89 -16.64
N GLY A 618 -11.37 -13.50 -17.80
CA GLY A 618 -11.08 -14.94 -17.87
C GLY A 618 -9.84 -15.35 -17.09
N ILE A 619 -8.79 -14.51 -17.07
CA ILE A 619 -7.59 -14.76 -16.28
C ILE A 619 -7.87 -14.62 -14.78
N VAL A 620 -8.60 -13.58 -14.36
CA VAL A 620 -9.03 -13.42 -12.96
C VAL A 620 -9.81 -14.66 -12.49
N PHE A 621 -10.75 -15.16 -13.29
CA PHE A 621 -11.47 -16.40 -13.00
C PHE A 621 -10.52 -17.58 -12.80
N LEU A 622 -9.60 -17.82 -13.76
CA LEU A 622 -8.64 -18.94 -13.66
C LEU A 622 -7.69 -18.82 -12.47
N CYS A 623 -7.41 -17.60 -12.01
CA CYS A 623 -6.56 -17.33 -10.85
C CYS A 623 -7.30 -17.46 -9.52
N SER A 624 -8.62 -17.32 -9.51
CA SER A 624 -9.47 -17.35 -8.30
C SER A 624 -9.77 -18.76 -7.79
N ASP A 625 -10.32 -18.85 -6.58
CA ASP A 625 -10.77 -20.11 -5.98
C ASP A 625 -11.98 -20.72 -6.71
N ALA A 626 -12.71 -19.93 -7.51
CA ALA A 626 -13.77 -20.44 -8.39
C ALA A 626 -13.23 -21.46 -9.40
N ALA A 627 -11.94 -21.38 -9.76
CA ALA A 627 -11.25 -22.31 -10.66
C ALA A 627 -10.38 -23.37 -9.93
N ARG A 628 -10.61 -23.64 -8.63
CA ARG A 628 -9.77 -24.53 -7.82
C ARG A 628 -9.62 -25.96 -8.35
N CYS A 629 -10.55 -26.42 -9.16
CA CYS A 629 -10.53 -27.73 -9.81
C CYS A 629 -10.17 -27.68 -11.29
N ILE A 630 -9.62 -26.54 -11.80
CA ILE A 630 -9.26 -26.35 -13.20
C ILE A 630 -7.74 -26.24 -13.33
N THR A 631 -7.13 -27.21 -13.99
CA THR A 631 -5.70 -27.21 -14.35
C THR A 631 -5.49 -27.94 -15.66
N GLY A 632 -4.45 -27.60 -16.43
CA GLY A 632 -4.15 -28.18 -17.74
C GLY A 632 -5.13 -27.79 -18.85
N GLN A 633 -5.98 -26.77 -18.63
CA GLN A 633 -7.03 -26.36 -19.56
C GLN A 633 -6.68 -25.08 -20.32
N THR A 634 -7.24 -24.96 -21.51
CA THR A 634 -7.16 -23.76 -22.33
C THR A 634 -8.54 -23.11 -22.42
N LEU A 635 -8.65 -21.90 -21.87
CA LEU A 635 -9.86 -21.08 -21.99
C LEU A 635 -9.76 -20.23 -23.26
N VAL A 636 -10.62 -20.48 -24.22
CA VAL A 636 -10.69 -19.71 -25.48
C VAL A 636 -11.58 -18.49 -25.28
N ILE A 637 -11.05 -17.29 -25.57
CA ILE A 637 -11.78 -16.01 -25.49
C ILE A 637 -11.68 -15.32 -26.85
N ASP A 638 -12.49 -15.75 -27.79
CA ASP A 638 -12.40 -15.37 -29.20
C ASP A 638 -13.76 -15.03 -29.85
N SER A 639 -14.79 -14.83 -29.03
CA SER A 639 -16.18 -14.59 -29.48
C SER A 639 -16.73 -15.71 -30.38
N GLY A 640 -16.19 -16.95 -30.26
CA GLY A 640 -16.59 -18.10 -31.06
C GLY A 640 -16.00 -18.09 -32.47
N GLN A 641 -14.76 -17.66 -32.63
CA GLN A 641 -14.07 -17.71 -33.92
C GLN A 641 -13.49 -19.10 -34.22
N VAL A 642 -12.93 -19.75 -33.19
CA VAL A 642 -12.36 -21.10 -33.29
C VAL A 642 -13.14 -22.05 -32.40
N MET A 643 -13.77 -23.07 -33.00
CA MET A 643 -14.46 -24.13 -32.26
C MET A 643 -13.49 -25.25 -31.95
N VAL A 644 -13.03 -25.31 -30.69
CA VAL A 644 -12.12 -26.38 -30.22
C VAL A 644 -12.91 -27.66 -30.01
N ARG A 645 -12.41 -28.76 -30.56
CA ARG A 645 -12.95 -30.11 -30.33
C ARG A 645 -12.10 -30.86 -29.33
#